data_1dd5b7e3aab07bc324240066f106ac03
#
_entry.id   1dd5b7e3aab07bc324240066f106ac03
#
_cell.length_a   1.000
_cell.length_b   1.000
_cell.length_c   1.000
_cell.angle_alpha   90.00
_cell.angle_beta   90.00
_cell.angle_gamma   90.00
#
_symmetry.space_group_name_H-M   'P 1'
#
loop_
_entity.id
_entity.type
_entity.pdbx_description
1 polymer ?
#
loop_
_entity_poly.entity_id
_entity_poly.type
_entity_poly.pdbx_seq_one_letter_code
_entity_poly.pdbx_strand_id
1 'polypeptide(L)'
;MNKHAFSLHSQYYPTGDQPTAIASLMSGLEQGKKHQILKGITGSGKTFTMANLIARTKRPTLILSHNKVLAAQLYEEMLSFFPDNAVHFFVSYYDYYQPEVYIPQSDRFIRKDTAVNERLERLRLASTKALIERRDSIIIASVSSIYGLGSPEQYRALQIHLDVGQAVALPDLIARLEQNQYQACKDVVKNGSYALNSDGLDIFPADSSHDAIRLTIADGWLESIERINPKTRARLGALDSYTVSPKTLYAVSKQQVERAIPQIKQELELRLETLNQNQQWQEAGRLEERITRDIEQLVTQGYCSGMENYARYFNPREEGSLPTTLLDYLPKDGLLLIDESHVMIPQISTMARSDGARKQTLVDYGFRLPSCHDNRPLTFEEFVKVKPQTVFVSATPGTYELSCTHNQVVPQVIRPTGLLDPLIEVRAKSDQEKNLCHEVAIRIENDERVLVTTLTKARAESLSNQLNDKGVSARFLHSDITTADRVALIKAFRKGEFDVLIGVNLIREGLDIPEVTLVAILDADKAGFLRSESALLQTIGRAARNTKGLAILYADKVTPAMRVAIDETEQRRLIQQEYNLEHGIEPRNPSRTIVDADEPVGPNPLTQHLTTLAQCHELTQVCEEIRVLELKMMQAYEAHQTEEVEQYKQQLQQCYQHMIRV
;
A
#
# COMPACT_ATOMS: atom_id res chain seq x y z
N MET A 1 -6.76 9.19 34.50
CA MET A 1 -6.29 8.07 33.67
C MET A 1 -5.95 8.61 32.31
N ASN A 2 -4.72 8.38 31.82
CA ASN A 2 -4.33 8.83 30.46
C ASN A 2 -5.27 8.20 29.45
N LYS A 3 -6.17 8.97 28.84
CA LYS A 3 -7.17 8.53 27.86
C LYS A 3 -6.59 7.88 26.58
N HIS A 4 -5.27 7.80 26.47
CA HIS A 4 -4.55 7.36 25.24
C HIS A 4 -3.35 6.46 25.55
N ALA A 5 -3.52 5.45 26.40
CA ALA A 5 -2.51 4.41 26.61
C ALA A 5 -2.74 3.26 25.61
N PHE A 6 -1.65 2.67 25.10
CA PHE A 6 -1.75 1.47 24.27
C PHE A 6 -2.33 0.31 25.10
N SER A 7 -3.36 -0.35 24.57
CA SER A 7 -4.03 -1.51 25.14
C SER A 7 -3.98 -2.67 24.16
N LEU A 8 -3.14 -3.67 24.42
CA LEU A 8 -3.06 -4.87 23.57
C LEU A 8 -4.15 -5.86 23.97
N HIS A 9 -5.03 -6.15 23.04
CA HIS A 9 -6.08 -7.18 23.17
C HIS A 9 -5.65 -8.43 22.40
N SER A 10 -5.50 -9.56 23.12
CA SER A 10 -5.15 -10.84 22.51
C SER A 10 -5.58 -11.99 23.37
N GLN A 11 -6.07 -13.06 22.73
CA GLN A 11 -6.31 -14.34 23.38
C GLN A 11 -5.02 -15.17 23.54
N TYR A 12 -3.91 -14.71 22.91
CA TYR A 12 -2.63 -15.39 22.90
C TYR A 12 -1.65 -14.72 23.84
N TYR A 13 -0.75 -15.51 24.42
CA TYR A 13 0.42 -15.05 25.14
C TYR A 13 1.69 -15.29 24.33
N PRO A 14 2.73 -14.49 24.51
CA PRO A 14 4.03 -14.75 23.87
C PRO A 14 4.57 -16.13 24.26
N THR A 15 4.89 -16.96 23.28
CA THR A 15 5.38 -18.34 23.43
C THR A 15 6.62 -18.58 22.56
N GLY A 16 7.30 -19.69 22.74
CA GLY A 16 8.53 -20.01 22.01
C GLY A 16 9.61 -18.96 22.24
N ASP A 17 10.19 -18.47 21.17
CA ASP A 17 11.22 -17.42 21.20
C ASP A 17 10.68 -16.02 21.45
N GLN A 18 9.35 -15.82 21.34
CA GLN A 18 8.75 -14.48 21.41
C GLN A 18 9.07 -13.73 22.71
N PRO A 19 8.97 -14.33 23.93
CA PRO A 19 9.30 -13.63 25.17
C PRO A 19 10.75 -13.11 25.18
N THR A 20 11.70 -13.93 24.76
CA THR A 20 13.13 -13.59 24.72
C THR A 20 13.39 -12.53 23.64
N ALA A 21 12.77 -12.67 22.47
CA ALA A 21 12.89 -11.70 21.38
C ALA A 21 12.35 -10.32 21.79
N ILE A 22 11.16 -10.28 22.41
CA ILE A 22 10.56 -9.04 22.93
C ILE A 22 11.47 -8.41 23.98
N ALA A 23 11.96 -9.17 24.93
CA ALA A 23 12.84 -8.66 25.99
C ALA A 23 14.16 -8.10 25.42
N SER A 24 14.78 -8.80 24.47
CA SER A 24 15.99 -8.36 23.80
C SER A 24 15.79 -7.07 23.01
N LEU A 25 14.72 -6.97 22.22
CA LEU A 25 14.38 -5.77 21.46
C LEU A 25 14.07 -4.58 22.38
N MET A 26 13.32 -4.79 23.46
CA MET A 26 13.04 -3.77 24.48
C MET A 26 14.32 -3.24 25.09
N SER A 27 15.18 -4.12 25.59
CA SER A 27 16.47 -3.74 26.13
C SER A 27 17.32 -2.93 25.18
N GLY A 28 17.35 -3.32 23.89
CA GLY A 28 18.07 -2.57 22.88
C GLY A 28 17.48 -1.17 22.62
N LEU A 29 16.15 -1.03 22.63
CA LEU A 29 15.49 0.28 22.50
C LEU A 29 15.77 1.18 23.70
N GLU A 30 15.73 0.65 24.90
CA GLU A 30 16.05 1.37 26.16
C GLU A 30 17.52 1.81 26.22
N GLN A 31 18.43 1.00 25.68
CA GLN A 31 19.86 1.34 25.55
C GLN A 31 20.14 2.36 24.45
N GLY A 32 19.11 2.79 23.69
CA GLY A 32 19.25 3.76 22.59
C GLY A 32 19.85 3.18 21.31
N LYS A 33 19.87 1.85 21.11
CA LYS A 33 20.30 1.25 19.83
C LYS A 33 19.45 1.80 18.69
N LYS A 34 20.10 2.40 17.71
CA LYS A 34 19.41 2.98 16.54
C LYS A 34 18.76 1.93 15.65
N HIS A 35 19.37 0.76 15.54
CA HIS A 35 18.95 -0.31 14.65
C HIS A 35 18.98 -1.64 15.37
N GLN A 36 17.96 -2.46 15.14
CA GLN A 36 17.88 -3.85 15.59
C GLN A 36 17.23 -4.70 14.50
N ILE A 37 17.47 -6.00 14.48
CA ILE A 37 16.86 -6.94 13.55
C ILE A 37 16.10 -8.01 14.34
N LEU A 38 14.83 -8.19 14.03
CA LEU A 38 14.05 -9.37 14.37
C LEU A 38 14.15 -10.36 13.18
N LYS A 39 15.02 -11.38 13.29
CA LYS A 39 15.10 -12.45 12.29
C LYS A 39 14.07 -13.52 12.61
N GLY A 40 12.83 -13.35 12.11
CA GLY A 40 11.72 -14.25 12.39
C GLY A 40 11.28 -15.02 11.15
N ILE A 41 11.20 -16.35 11.26
CA ILE A 41 10.71 -17.19 10.15
C ILE A 41 9.22 -16.99 9.89
N THR A 42 8.75 -17.48 8.73
CA THR A 42 7.33 -17.48 8.40
C THR A 42 6.55 -18.33 9.40
N GLY A 43 5.46 -17.79 9.96
CA GLY A 43 4.62 -18.49 10.94
C GLY A 43 5.11 -18.44 12.39
N SER A 44 6.25 -17.79 12.69
CA SER A 44 6.73 -17.60 14.08
C SER A 44 5.96 -16.55 14.88
N GLY A 45 5.02 -15.82 14.27
CA GLY A 45 4.25 -14.78 14.94
C GLY A 45 4.96 -13.43 15.03
N LYS A 46 5.74 -13.03 14.03
CA LYS A 46 6.43 -11.73 13.97
C LYS A 46 5.50 -10.54 14.24
N THR A 47 4.28 -10.55 13.66
CA THR A 47 3.28 -9.50 13.88
C THR A 47 2.88 -9.38 15.35
N PHE A 48 2.70 -10.50 16.03
CA PHE A 48 2.39 -10.51 17.47
C PHE A 48 3.56 -10.01 18.31
N THR A 49 4.80 -10.31 17.94
CA THR A 49 6.01 -9.75 18.56
C THR A 49 6.07 -8.23 18.37
N MET A 50 5.78 -7.73 17.15
CA MET A 50 5.68 -6.28 16.90
C MET A 50 4.60 -5.63 17.76
N ALA A 51 3.41 -6.23 17.85
CA ALA A 51 2.32 -5.71 18.67
C ALA A 51 2.71 -5.62 20.16
N ASN A 52 3.36 -6.67 20.71
CA ASN A 52 3.87 -6.66 22.07
C ASN A 52 4.96 -5.57 22.29
N LEU A 53 5.83 -5.36 21.31
CA LEU A 53 6.83 -4.31 21.35
C LEU A 53 6.18 -2.92 21.39
N ILE A 54 5.18 -2.66 20.56
CA ILE A 54 4.42 -1.41 20.54
C ILE A 54 3.73 -1.16 21.89
N ALA A 55 3.02 -2.16 22.40
CA ALA A 55 2.29 -2.06 23.67
C ALA A 55 3.23 -1.73 24.85
N ARG A 56 4.44 -2.30 24.86
CA ARG A 56 5.43 -2.10 25.94
C ARG A 56 6.18 -0.79 25.81
N THR A 57 6.55 -0.39 24.59
CA THR A 57 7.27 0.89 24.37
C THR A 57 6.39 2.10 24.59
N LYS A 58 5.07 1.98 24.36
CA LYS A 58 4.07 3.05 24.45
C LYS A 58 4.43 4.27 23.58
N ARG A 59 5.02 4.03 22.43
CA ARG A 59 5.51 5.05 21.51
C ARG A 59 4.66 5.06 20.23
N PRO A 60 4.34 6.24 19.67
CA PRO A 60 3.76 6.32 18.33
C PRO A 60 4.61 5.52 17.35
N THR A 61 3.99 4.65 16.58
CA THR A 61 4.71 3.70 15.74
C THR A 61 4.29 3.81 14.28
N LEU A 62 5.29 3.86 13.41
CA LEU A 62 5.12 3.72 11.96
C LEU A 62 5.61 2.34 11.52
N ILE A 63 4.78 1.58 10.84
CA ILE A 63 5.12 0.27 10.29
C ILE A 63 5.14 0.38 8.76
N LEU A 64 6.30 0.12 8.15
CA LEU A 64 6.44 0.12 6.69
C LEU A 64 6.31 -1.30 6.14
N SER A 65 5.47 -1.47 5.14
CA SER A 65 5.29 -2.72 4.39
C SER A 65 5.43 -2.49 2.89
N HIS A 66 6.06 -3.41 2.18
CA HIS A 66 6.52 -3.20 0.81
C HIS A 66 5.41 -3.22 -0.27
N ASN A 67 4.21 -3.70 0.04
CA ASN A 67 3.07 -3.64 -0.88
C ASN A 67 1.74 -3.38 -0.16
N LYS A 68 0.70 -2.98 -0.92
CA LYS A 68 -0.61 -2.62 -0.36
C LYS A 68 -1.34 -3.81 0.28
N VAL A 69 -1.19 -5.02 -0.26
CA VAL A 69 -1.90 -6.21 0.23
C VAL A 69 -1.39 -6.62 1.59
N LEU A 70 -0.07 -6.72 1.76
CA LEU A 70 0.54 -7.03 3.04
C LEU A 70 0.32 -5.91 4.07
N ALA A 71 0.40 -4.64 3.62
CA ALA A 71 0.07 -3.51 4.48
C ALA A 71 -1.39 -3.59 4.97
N ALA A 72 -2.33 -4.03 4.12
CA ALA A 72 -3.72 -4.20 4.50
C ALA A 72 -3.92 -5.35 5.51
N GLN A 73 -3.28 -6.50 5.30
CA GLN A 73 -3.29 -7.60 6.26
C GLN A 73 -2.76 -7.16 7.63
N LEU A 74 -1.61 -6.48 7.62
CA LEU A 74 -0.98 -5.98 8.84
C LEU A 74 -1.86 -4.94 9.55
N TYR A 75 -2.56 -4.10 8.79
CA TYR A 75 -3.51 -3.14 9.32
C TYR A 75 -4.69 -3.84 10.04
N GLU A 76 -5.28 -4.88 9.43
CA GLU A 76 -6.35 -5.66 10.05
C GLU A 76 -5.88 -6.40 11.32
N GLU A 77 -4.69 -6.99 11.28
CA GLU A 77 -4.10 -7.64 12.46
C GLU A 77 -3.87 -6.62 13.58
N MET A 78 -3.31 -5.43 13.27
CA MET A 78 -3.10 -4.38 14.27
C MET A 78 -4.40 -3.79 14.81
N LEU A 79 -5.45 -3.65 13.99
CA LEU A 79 -6.78 -3.25 14.46
C LEU A 79 -7.35 -4.27 15.44
N SER A 80 -7.15 -5.57 15.20
CA SER A 80 -7.62 -6.61 16.12
C SER A 80 -6.84 -6.61 17.44
N PHE A 81 -5.55 -6.28 17.41
CA PHE A 81 -4.71 -6.18 18.59
C PHE A 81 -4.91 -4.89 19.38
N PHE A 82 -5.29 -3.81 18.73
CA PHE A 82 -5.41 -2.47 19.31
C PHE A 82 -6.75 -1.80 18.96
N PRO A 83 -7.90 -2.41 19.30
CA PRO A 83 -9.23 -1.89 18.91
C PRO A 83 -9.54 -0.51 19.53
N ASP A 84 -8.93 -0.16 20.66
CA ASP A 84 -9.17 1.10 21.38
C ASP A 84 -8.17 2.21 21.02
N ASN A 85 -7.14 1.88 20.21
CA ASN A 85 -6.07 2.79 19.85
C ASN A 85 -6.22 3.35 18.42
N ALA A 86 -5.44 4.36 18.08
CA ALA A 86 -5.47 5.00 16.78
C ALA A 86 -4.66 4.21 15.74
N VAL A 87 -5.24 3.14 15.22
CA VAL A 87 -4.64 2.35 14.14
C VAL A 87 -5.13 2.88 12.79
N HIS A 88 -4.21 3.30 11.91
CA HIS A 88 -4.55 3.91 10.63
C HIS A 88 -3.68 3.37 9.49
N PHE A 89 -4.14 3.65 8.26
CA PHE A 89 -3.60 3.09 7.03
C PHE A 89 -3.16 4.17 6.04
N PHE A 90 -1.87 4.20 5.69
CA PHE A 90 -1.27 5.21 4.84
C PHE A 90 -0.57 4.60 3.63
N VAL A 91 -1.33 4.35 2.58
CA VAL A 91 -0.80 3.82 1.30
C VAL A 91 -1.08 4.79 0.16
N SER A 92 -0.60 4.52 -1.04
CA SER A 92 -0.99 5.30 -2.22
C SER A 92 -2.52 5.27 -2.39
N TYR A 93 -3.14 6.43 -2.52
CA TYR A 93 -4.60 6.59 -2.64
C TYR A 93 -5.13 6.41 -4.07
N TYR A 94 -4.25 5.99 -4.97
CA TYR A 94 -4.64 5.66 -6.34
C TYR A 94 -4.95 4.17 -6.46
N ASP A 95 -6.11 3.81 -6.96
CA ASP A 95 -6.45 2.43 -7.32
C ASP A 95 -5.68 2.03 -8.57
N TYR A 96 -5.66 2.91 -9.55
CA TYR A 96 -4.83 2.87 -10.72
C TYR A 96 -3.91 4.09 -10.71
N TYR A 97 -2.61 3.87 -10.79
CA TYR A 97 -1.62 4.94 -10.88
C TYR A 97 -0.80 4.78 -12.15
N GLN A 98 -1.17 5.52 -13.16
CA GLN A 98 -0.32 5.79 -14.31
C GLN A 98 0.33 7.15 -14.08
N PRO A 99 1.63 7.19 -13.72
CA PRO A 99 2.32 8.46 -13.59
C PRO A 99 2.32 9.18 -14.94
N GLU A 100 2.35 10.50 -14.90
CA GLU A 100 2.61 11.30 -16.08
C GLU A 100 3.99 10.92 -16.64
N VAL A 101 4.01 10.43 -17.89
CA VAL A 101 5.25 9.99 -18.57
C VAL A 101 5.23 10.48 -20.01
N TYR A 102 6.38 10.93 -20.48
CA TYR A 102 6.60 11.19 -21.88
C TYR A 102 7.62 10.18 -22.44
N ILE A 103 7.30 9.60 -23.60
CA ILE A 103 8.12 8.60 -24.29
C ILE A 103 8.64 9.27 -25.58
N PRO A 104 9.88 9.82 -25.56
CA PRO A 104 10.40 10.59 -26.69
C PRO A 104 10.47 9.81 -28.01
N GLN A 105 10.79 8.50 -27.96
CA GLN A 105 10.93 7.68 -29.16
C GLN A 105 9.63 7.55 -29.98
N SER A 106 8.47 7.69 -29.34
CA SER A 106 7.15 7.57 -29.99
C SER A 106 6.36 8.86 -29.94
N ASP A 107 6.94 9.97 -29.47
CA ASP A 107 6.25 11.25 -29.22
C ASP A 107 4.93 11.06 -28.47
N ARG A 108 4.91 10.13 -27.51
CA ARG A 108 3.70 9.77 -26.80
C ARG A 108 3.72 10.34 -25.39
N PHE A 109 2.85 11.31 -25.13
CA PHE A 109 2.56 11.78 -23.79
C PHE A 109 1.43 10.96 -23.17
N ILE A 110 1.74 10.33 -22.05
CA ILE A 110 0.78 9.62 -21.22
C ILE A 110 0.40 10.56 -20.09
N ARG A 111 -0.83 11.03 -20.09
CA ARG A 111 -1.35 11.87 -19.02
C ARG A 111 -1.37 11.09 -17.72
N LYS A 112 -1.22 11.80 -16.60
CA LYS A 112 -1.52 11.22 -15.28
C LYS A 112 -2.98 10.76 -15.32
N ASP A 113 -3.17 9.44 -15.36
CA ASP A 113 -4.49 8.85 -15.18
C ASP A 113 -4.55 8.24 -13.78
N THR A 114 -5.47 8.73 -12.99
CA THR A 114 -5.58 8.34 -11.58
C THR A 114 -7.04 8.22 -11.21
N ALA A 115 -7.46 6.99 -10.97
CA ALA A 115 -8.68 6.77 -10.21
C ALA A 115 -8.35 7.02 -8.73
N VAL A 116 -8.74 8.19 -8.23
CA VAL A 116 -8.57 8.54 -6.80
C VAL A 116 -9.56 7.74 -5.99
N ASN A 117 -9.06 6.91 -5.10
CA ASN A 117 -9.88 6.22 -4.12
C ASN A 117 -10.13 7.15 -2.93
N GLU A 118 -11.32 7.77 -2.89
CA GLU A 118 -11.72 8.69 -1.81
C GLU A 118 -11.60 8.07 -0.41
N ARG A 119 -11.74 6.76 -0.31
CA ARG A 119 -11.58 6.04 0.96
C ARG A 119 -10.13 5.97 1.40
N LEU A 120 -9.20 5.64 0.48
CA LEU A 120 -7.77 5.63 0.80
C LEU A 120 -7.26 7.04 1.09
N GLU A 121 -7.79 8.05 0.42
CA GLU A 121 -7.49 9.46 0.71
C GLU A 121 -7.91 9.82 2.14
N ARG A 122 -9.13 9.47 2.56
CA ARG A 122 -9.59 9.64 3.95
C ARG A 122 -8.69 8.96 4.97
N LEU A 123 -8.31 7.70 4.71
CA LEU A 123 -7.42 6.96 5.62
C LEU A 123 -6.05 7.64 5.77
N ARG A 124 -5.54 8.26 4.70
CA ARG A 124 -4.29 9.04 4.76
C ARG A 124 -4.46 10.31 5.61
N LEU A 125 -5.57 11.04 5.43
CA LEU A 125 -5.89 12.21 6.25
C LEU A 125 -6.05 11.82 7.72
N ALA A 126 -6.77 10.75 8.01
CA ALA A 126 -6.91 10.21 9.36
C ALA A 126 -5.55 9.81 9.99
N SER A 127 -4.63 9.25 9.18
CA SER A 127 -3.29 8.89 9.63
C SER A 127 -2.47 10.11 10.06
N THR A 128 -2.44 11.17 9.24
CA THR A 128 -1.68 12.39 9.57
C THR A 128 -2.27 13.13 10.76
N LYS A 129 -3.60 13.18 10.85
CA LYS A 129 -4.32 13.75 12.01
C LYS A 129 -3.96 12.98 13.30
N ALA A 130 -4.02 11.65 13.26
CA ALA A 130 -3.70 10.82 14.40
C ALA A 130 -2.26 11.01 14.90
N LEU A 131 -1.27 11.10 14.00
CA LEU A 131 0.12 11.37 14.36
C LEU A 131 0.31 12.73 15.04
N ILE A 132 -0.53 13.73 14.69
CA ILE A 132 -0.49 15.07 15.29
C ILE A 132 -1.17 15.10 16.67
N GLU A 133 -2.33 14.45 16.78
CA GLU A 133 -3.25 14.63 17.93
C GLU A 133 -3.13 13.52 18.98
N ARG A 134 -2.66 12.32 18.61
CA ARG A 134 -2.69 11.13 19.47
C ARG A 134 -1.30 10.51 19.66
N ARG A 135 -1.00 10.20 20.92
CA ARG A 135 0.26 9.51 21.29
C ARG A 135 0.20 8.00 21.12
N ASP A 136 -0.98 7.42 21.05
CA ASP A 136 -1.25 5.99 20.90
C ASP A 136 -1.54 5.60 19.42
N SER A 137 -0.84 6.25 18.50
CA SER A 137 -1.01 6.04 17.07
C SER A 137 -0.12 4.93 16.52
N ILE A 138 -0.71 4.07 15.71
CA ILE A 138 -0.04 3.01 14.92
C ILE A 138 -0.40 3.24 13.47
N ILE A 139 0.57 3.59 12.64
CA ILE A 139 0.33 3.85 11.22
C ILE A 139 0.99 2.75 10.38
N ILE A 140 0.19 2.03 9.62
CA ILE A 140 0.68 1.05 8.65
C ILE A 140 0.80 1.73 7.29
N ALA A 141 1.99 1.77 6.72
CA ALA A 141 2.25 2.52 5.51
C ALA A 141 3.03 1.70 4.46
N SER A 142 2.83 2.07 3.19
CA SER A 142 3.68 1.60 2.09
C SER A 142 4.82 2.59 1.81
N VAL A 143 5.63 2.32 0.81
CA VAL A 143 6.70 3.22 0.35
C VAL A 143 6.21 4.64 0.02
N SER A 144 4.90 4.84 -0.17
CA SER A 144 4.32 6.19 -0.36
C SER A 144 4.55 7.14 0.83
N SER A 145 4.93 6.62 1.98
CA SER A 145 5.26 7.40 3.19
C SER A 145 6.53 8.23 3.07
N ILE A 146 7.45 7.87 2.17
CA ILE A 146 8.69 8.63 1.94
C ILE A 146 8.57 9.69 0.85
N TYR A 147 7.41 9.82 0.21
CA TYR A 147 7.11 10.87 -0.77
C TYR A 147 6.78 12.19 -0.10
N GLY A 148 7.06 13.27 -0.82
CA GLY A 148 6.76 14.63 -0.37
C GLY A 148 5.30 14.82 0.03
N LEU A 149 5.08 15.46 1.17
CA LEU A 149 3.79 15.86 1.73
C LEU A 149 3.81 17.34 2.10
N GLY A 150 2.65 17.89 2.47
CA GLY A 150 2.59 19.19 3.13
C GLY A 150 3.31 19.19 4.49
N SER A 151 3.70 20.36 4.98
CA SER A 151 4.37 20.51 6.28
C SER A 151 3.41 20.21 7.44
N PRO A 152 3.84 19.46 8.49
CA PRO A 152 3.05 19.26 9.70
C PRO A 152 2.67 20.57 10.40
N GLU A 153 3.58 21.56 10.38
CA GLU A 153 3.35 22.88 10.96
C GLU A 153 2.24 23.61 10.24
N GLN A 154 2.26 23.59 8.90
CA GLN A 154 1.20 24.21 8.08
C GLN A 154 -0.13 23.48 8.25
N TYR A 155 -0.09 22.15 8.28
CA TYR A 155 -1.29 21.36 8.53
C TYR A 155 -1.94 21.72 9.88
N ARG A 156 -1.13 21.87 10.95
CA ARG A 156 -1.60 22.32 12.26
C ARG A 156 -2.15 23.75 12.22
N ALA A 157 -1.49 24.65 11.52
CA ALA A 157 -1.92 26.05 11.42
C ALA A 157 -3.27 26.22 10.71
N LEU A 158 -3.61 25.28 9.83
CA LEU A 158 -4.89 25.25 9.11
C LEU A 158 -6.00 24.52 9.90
N GLN A 159 -5.67 23.78 10.95
CA GLN A 159 -6.68 23.15 11.80
C GLN A 159 -7.59 24.19 12.46
N ILE A 160 -8.89 23.88 12.54
CA ILE A 160 -9.89 24.73 13.19
C ILE A 160 -10.27 24.06 14.50
N HIS A 161 -9.78 24.60 15.62
CA HIS A 161 -10.18 24.14 16.94
C HIS A 161 -11.49 24.81 17.34
N LEU A 162 -12.42 24.03 17.84
CA LEU A 162 -13.74 24.41 18.27
C LEU A 162 -13.98 23.89 19.69
N ASP A 163 -14.26 24.78 20.62
CA ASP A 163 -14.58 24.46 22.02
C ASP A 163 -15.96 24.96 22.36
N VAL A 164 -16.75 24.18 23.08
CA VAL A 164 -18.04 24.61 23.59
C VAL A 164 -17.87 25.84 24.49
N GLY A 165 -18.68 26.88 24.26
CA GLY A 165 -18.59 28.13 24.99
C GLY A 165 -17.64 29.18 24.42
N GLN A 166 -16.96 28.90 23.27
CA GLN A 166 -16.16 29.92 22.58
C GLN A 166 -17.01 30.86 21.72
N ALA A 167 -16.55 32.09 21.52
CA ALA A 167 -17.15 33.02 20.56
C ALA A 167 -16.80 32.57 19.13
N VAL A 168 -17.81 32.43 18.28
CA VAL A 168 -17.66 31.99 16.87
C VAL A 168 -18.54 32.84 15.98
N ALA A 169 -17.94 33.63 15.11
CA ALA A 169 -18.64 34.26 14.02
C ALA A 169 -18.84 33.26 12.86
N LEU A 170 -20.07 32.90 12.56
CA LEU A 170 -20.41 31.93 11.52
C LEU A 170 -19.79 32.25 10.14
N PRO A 171 -19.78 33.51 9.65
CA PRO A 171 -19.12 33.86 8.40
C PRO A 171 -17.60 33.58 8.41
N ASP A 172 -16.90 33.82 9.52
CA ASP A 172 -15.46 33.59 9.66
C ASP A 172 -15.17 32.09 9.70
N LEU A 173 -16.01 31.30 10.37
CA LEU A 173 -15.90 29.87 10.38
C LEU A 173 -16.07 29.27 8.96
N ILE A 174 -17.06 29.77 8.22
CA ILE A 174 -17.28 29.37 6.82
C ILE A 174 -16.05 29.70 5.96
N ALA A 175 -15.54 30.93 6.06
CA ALA A 175 -14.35 31.35 5.31
C ALA A 175 -13.14 30.48 5.62
N ARG A 176 -12.93 30.06 6.88
CA ARG A 176 -11.87 29.12 7.26
C ARG A 176 -12.11 27.70 6.73
N LEU A 177 -13.35 27.23 6.68
CA LEU A 177 -13.71 25.95 6.07
C LEU A 177 -13.42 25.95 4.56
N GLU A 178 -13.80 27.02 3.86
CA GLU A 178 -13.54 27.18 2.43
C GLU A 178 -12.03 27.29 2.14
N GLN A 179 -11.27 27.99 2.99
CA GLN A 179 -9.80 28.00 2.92
C GLN A 179 -9.20 26.60 3.06
N ASN A 180 -9.82 25.74 3.87
CA ASN A 180 -9.47 24.33 4.03
C ASN A 180 -10.06 23.44 2.93
N GLN A 181 -10.58 24.04 1.84
CA GLN A 181 -11.18 23.40 0.66
C GLN A 181 -12.48 22.62 0.95
N TYR A 182 -13.16 22.89 2.06
CA TYR A 182 -14.51 22.40 2.30
C TYR A 182 -15.50 23.12 1.38
N GLN A 183 -16.50 22.41 0.90
CA GLN A 183 -17.50 22.94 -0.02
C GLN A 183 -18.88 22.93 0.61
N ALA A 184 -19.66 23.98 0.36
CA ALA A 184 -21.05 23.99 0.77
C ALA A 184 -21.84 22.89 0.04
N CYS A 185 -22.64 22.12 0.75
CA CYS A 185 -23.54 21.12 0.18
C CYS A 185 -24.99 21.40 0.59
N LYS A 186 -25.94 21.11 -0.33
CA LYS A 186 -27.39 21.20 -0.05
C LYS A 186 -28.03 19.83 0.11
N ASP A 187 -27.86 18.93 -0.85
CA ASP A 187 -28.59 17.67 -0.92
C ASP A 187 -27.70 16.43 -0.83
N VAL A 188 -26.49 16.47 -1.37
CA VAL A 188 -25.57 15.33 -1.42
C VAL A 188 -24.44 15.56 -0.44
N VAL A 189 -24.43 14.78 0.62
CA VAL A 189 -23.35 14.81 1.62
C VAL A 189 -22.09 14.18 1.04
N LYS A 190 -21.03 14.98 0.96
CA LYS A 190 -19.67 14.51 0.62
C LYS A 190 -18.71 14.81 1.77
N ASN A 191 -17.72 13.95 1.95
CA ASN A 191 -16.65 14.24 2.90
C ASN A 191 -15.89 15.51 2.48
N GLY A 192 -15.48 16.31 3.44
CA GLY A 192 -14.91 17.64 3.18
C GLY A 192 -15.96 18.64 2.65
N SER A 193 -17.17 18.56 3.18
CA SER A 193 -18.24 19.54 2.92
C SER A 193 -18.88 20.04 4.21
N TYR A 194 -19.70 21.08 4.09
CA TYR A 194 -20.51 21.60 5.19
C TYR A 194 -21.91 21.99 4.70
N ALA A 195 -22.88 21.96 5.60
CA ALA A 195 -24.24 22.38 5.33
C ALA A 195 -24.77 23.33 6.44
N LEU A 196 -25.36 24.43 6.03
CA LEU A 196 -26.07 25.33 6.97
C LEU A 196 -27.37 24.67 7.42
N ASN A 197 -27.70 24.80 8.69
CA ASN A 197 -28.98 24.40 9.27
C ASN A 197 -29.62 25.62 10.02
N SER A 198 -30.80 25.45 10.61
CA SER A 198 -31.54 26.52 11.30
C SER A 198 -30.76 27.11 12.48
N ASP A 199 -29.94 26.30 13.15
CA ASP A 199 -29.33 26.63 14.44
C ASP A 199 -27.81 26.72 14.36
N GLY A 200 -27.22 26.60 13.15
CA GLY A 200 -25.77 26.65 12.95
C GLY A 200 -25.24 25.91 11.72
N LEU A 201 -24.39 24.91 11.90
CA LEU A 201 -23.62 24.31 10.83
C LEU A 201 -23.40 22.82 11.06
N ASP A 202 -23.64 21.98 10.05
CA ASP A 202 -23.21 20.59 10.01
C ASP A 202 -21.91 20.48 9.17
N ILE A 203 -20.86 19.91 9.74
CA ILE A 203 -19.57 19.68 9.06
C ILE A 203 -19.44 18.18 8.79
N PHE A 204 -19.05 17.82 7.57
CA PHE A 204 -18.72 16.44 7.14
C PHE A 204 -17.21 16.33 7.00
N PRO A 205 -16.50 15.82 8.03
CA PRO A 205 -15.06 15.79 8.04
C PRO A 205 -14.46 15.03 6.85
N ALA A 206 -13.33 15.52 6.34
CA ALA A 206 -12.65 14.89 5.23
C ALA A 206 -11.97 13.57 5.64
N ASP A 207 -11.64 13.41 6.91
CA ASP A 207 -10.94 12.27 7.51
C ASP A 207 -11.87 11.20 8.09
N SER A 208 -13.19 11.40 8.09
CA SER A 208 -14.18 10.45 8.60
C SER A 208 -15.37 10.27 7.64
N SER A 209 -15.93 9.08 7.59
CA SER A 209 -17.17 8.78 6.86
C SER A 209 -18.31 8.31 7.79
N HIS A 210 -18.00 8.11 9.05
CA HIS A 210 -18.93 7.54 10.01
C HIS A 210 -19.67 8.60 10.82
N ASP A 211 -19.03 9.75 11.02
CA ASP A 211 -19.54 10.83 11.85
C ASP A 211 -19.57 12.14 11.06
N ALA A 212 -20.61 12.92 11.25
CA ALA A 212 -20.64 14.34 10.96
C ALA A 212 -20.72 15.13 12.27
N ILE A 213 -20.34 16.38 12.23
CA ILE A 213 -20.27 17.25 13.40
C ILE A 213 -21.29 18.37 13.25
N ARG A 214 -22.24 18.42 14.15
CA ARG A 214 -23.22 19.52 14.27
C ARG A 214 -22.73 20.52 15.25
N LEU A 215 -22.73 21.75 14.84
CA LEU A 215 -22.44 22.93 15.65
C LEU A 215 -23.73 23.75 15.85
N THR A 216 -24.12 23.99 17.08
CA THR A 216 -25.19 24.93 17.42
C THR A 216 -24.58 26.24 17.85
N ILE A 217 -24.93 27.33 17.17
CA ILE A 217 -24.36 28.63 17.40
C ILE A 217 -25.52 29.60 17.70
N ALA A 218 -25.54 30.21 18.89
CA ALA A 218 -26.51 31.21 19.27
C ALA A 218 -25.79 32.46 19.80
N ASP A 219 -26.25 33.62 19.41
CA ASP A 219 -25.73 34.94 19.81
C ASP A 219 -24.21 35.09 19.63
N GLY A 220 -23.64 34.38 18.62
CA GLY A 220 -22.21 34.40 18.35
C GLY A 220 -21.37 33.48 19.26
N TRP A 221 -22.00 32.58 20.01
CA TRP A 221 -21.36 31.61 20.88
C TRP A 221 -21.64 30.18 20.43
N LEU A 222 -20.64 29.30 20.49
CA LEU A 222 -20.77 27.87 20.21
C LEU A 222 -21.40 27.18 21.44
N GLU A 223 -22.70 26.92 21.38
CA GLU A 223 -23.43 26.32 22.50
C GLU A 223 -23.21 24.81 22.64
N SER A 224 -23.13 24.10 21.49
CA SER A 224 -22.92 22.66 21.51
C SER A 224 -22.18 22.14 20.29
N ILE A 225 -21.44 21.04 20.51
CA ILE A 225 -20.80 20.25 19.46
C ILE A 225 -21.34 18.83 19.60
N GLU A 226 -21.96 18.30 18.55
CA GLU A 226 -22.56 16.98 18.55
C GLU A 226 -22.05 16.12 17.41
N ARG A 227 -21.74 14.85 17.70
CA ARG A 227 -21.59 13.85 16.65
C ARG A 227 -22.96 13.42 16.16
N ILE A 228 -23.14 13.40 14.86
CA ILE A 228 -24.38 12.97 14.21
C ILE A 228 -24.07 11.93 13.12
N ASN A 229 -25.03 11.08 12.81
CA ASN A 229 -24.95 10.20 11.66
C ASN A 229 -25.06 11.04 10.37
N PRO A 230 -24.11 10.96 9.42
CA PRO A 230 -24.12 11.81 8.23
C PRO A 230 -25.34 11.58 7.31
N LYS A 231 -25.94 10.38 7.32
CA LYS A 231 -27.10 10.02 6.48
C LYS A 231 -28.42 10.33 7.17
N THR A 232 -28.59 9.88 8.41
CA THR A 232 -29.86 9.99 9.15
C THR A 232 -29.97 11.27 9.97
N ARG A 233 -28.86 12.01 10.15
CA ARG A 233 -28.74 13.18 11.02
C ARG A 233 -29.04 12.91 12.49
N ALA A 234 -29.18 11.63 12.86
CA ALA A 234 -29.43 11.23 14.25
C ALA A 234 -28.19 11.54 15.13
N ARG A 235 -28.47 12.02 16.33
CA ARG A 235 -27.44 12.32 17.34
C ARG A 235 -26.76 11.02 17.81
N LEU A 236 -25.41 11.02 17.79
CA LEU A 236 -24.58 9.92 18.26
C LEU A 236 -23.90 10.21 19.62
N GLY A 237 -23.68 11.48 19.93
CA GLY A 237 -23.10 11.91 21.20
C GLY A 237 -22.72 13.38 21.22
N ALA A 238 -22.48 13.93 22.41
CA ALA A 238 -21.96 15.29 22.60
C ALA A 238 -20.43 15.27 22.72
N LEU A 239 -19.80 16.39 22.36
CA LEU A 239 -18.36 16.64 22.48
C LEU A 239 -18.16 17.98 23.18
N ASP A 240 -17.12 18.07 24.01
CA ASP A 240 -16.70 19.34 24.63
C ASP A 240 -15.85 20.16 23.64
N SER A 241 -15.14 19.50 22.76
CA SER A 241 -14.29 20.12 21.72
C SER A 241 -14.18 19.26 20.48
N TYR A 242 -13.87 19.89 19.34
CA TYR A 242 -13.59 19.21 18.07
C TYR A 242 -12.56 19.96 17.24
N THR A 243 -11.68 19.24 16.54
CA THR A 243 -10.71 19.82 15.61
C THR A 243 -11.05 19.41 14.18
N VAL A 244 -11.37 20.40 13.34
CA VAL A 244 -11.59 20.20 11.91
C VAL A 244 -10.25 20.28 11.20
N SER A 245 -9.89 19.23 10.47
CA SER A 245 -8.64 19.14 9.69
C SER A 245 -8.85 19.59 8.24
N PRO A 246 -7.81 20.06 7.53
CA PRO A 246 -7.88 20.37 6.11
C PRO A 246 -8.33 19.18 5.27
N LYS A 247 -9.01 19.45 4.16
CA LYS A 247 -9.49 18.41 3.22
C LYS A 247 -8.37 17.71 2.45
N THR A 248 -7.19 18.29 2.39
CA THR A 248 -6.06 17.75 1.62
C THR A 248 -4.76 17.89 2.41
N LEU A 249 -3.82 16.97 2.15
CA LEU A 249 -2.46 17.03 2.70
C LEU A 249 -1.60 18.15 2.10
N TYR A 250 -2.04 18.75 1.00
CA TYR A 250 -1.39 19.89 0.33
C TYR A 250 -2.23 21.16 0.47
N ALA A 251 -2.95 21.32 1.59
CA ALA A 251 -3.67 22.55 1.85
C ALA A 251 -2.70 23.73 1.99
N VAL A 252 -3.01 24.82 1.29
CA VAL A 252 -2.23 26.07 1.30
C VAL A 252 -3.18 27.25 1.55
N SER A 253 -2.71 28.24 2.28
CA SER A 253 -3.47 29.45 2.50
C SER A 253 -3.47 30.33 1.25
N LYS A 254 -4.49 31.18 1.12
CA LYS A 254 -4.59 32.18 0.05
C LYS A 254 -3.32 33.05 -0.04
N GLN A 255 -2.77 33.46 1.10
CA GLN A 255 -1.54 34.24 1.15
C GLN A 255 -0.33 33.48 0.60
N GLN A 256 -0.26 32.17 0.82
CA GLN A 256 0.82 31.33 0.25
C GLN A 256 0.68 31.24 -1.27
N VAL A 257 -0.54 31.08 -1.79
CA VAL A 257 -0.80 31.09 -3.24
C VAL A 257 -0.38 32.43 -3.83
N GLU A 258 -0.80 33.56 -3.24
CA GLU A 258 -0.46 34.92 -3.69
C GLU A 258 1.06 35.16 -3.72
N ARG A 259 1.80 34.59 -2.77
CA ARG A 259 3.28 34.68 -2.73
C ARG A 259 3.96 33.76 -3.73
N ALA A 260 3.39 32.59 -4.01
CA ALA A 260 3.95 31.58 -4.90
C ALA A 260 3.84 31.99 -6.39
N ILE A 261 2.74 32.62 -6.79
CA ILE A 261 2.46 32.96 -8.20
C ILE A 261 3.59 33.77 -8.85
N PRO A 262 4.12 34.88 -8.25
CA PRO A 262 5.22 35.61 -8.86
C PRO A 262 6.47 34.75 -9.07
N GLN A 263 6.77 33.86 -8.13
CA GLN A 263 7.94 32.97 -8.22
C GLN A 263 7.76 31.91 -9.30
N ILE A 264 6.57 31.33 -9.43
CA ILE A 264 6.22 30.38 -10.51
C ILE A 264 6.34 31.07 -11.87
N LYS A 265 5.87 32.32 -12.01
CA LYS A 265 6.00 33.12 -13.25
C LYS A 265 7.46 33.38 -13.59
N GLN A 266 8.27 33.76 -12.61
CA GLN A 266 9.69 34.02 -12.81
C GLN A 266 10.43 32.74 -13.27
N GLU A 267 10.15 31.58 -12.66
CA GLU A 267 10.74 30.32 -13.13
C GLU A 267 10.30 29.99 -14.55
N LEU A 268 9.02 30.21 -14.87
CA LEU A 268 8.49 30.01 -16.22
C LEU A 268 9.24 30.88 -17.23
N GLU A 269 9.38 32.18 -16.98
CA GLU A 269 10.10 33.10 -17.87
C GLU A 269 11.55 32.62 -18.14
N LEU A 270 12.30 32.30 -17.09
CA LEU A 270 13.67 31.80 -17.23
C LEU A 270 13.73 30.47 -18.01
N ARG A 271 12.76 29.59 -17.80
CA ARG A 271 12.73 28.32 -18.52
C ARG A 271 12.35 28.51 -19.97
N LEU A 272 11.40 29.39 -20.28
CA LEU A 272 11.04 29.74 -21.68
C LEU A 272 12.20 30.35 -22.41
N GLU A 273 12.98 31.27 -21.81
CA GLU A 273 14.19 31.80 -22.38
C GLU A 273 15.19 30.69 -22.76
N THR A 274 15.42 29.75 -21.83
CA THR A 274 16.33 28.61 -22.05
C THR A 274 15.85 27.72 -23.21
N LEU A 275 14.56 27.37 -23.26
CA LEU A 275 13.98 26.55 -24.33
C LEU A 275 14.05 27.26 -25.67
N ASN A 276 13.76 28.56 -25.71
CA ASN A 276 13.84 29.37 -26.93
C ASN A 276 15.26 29.52 -27.45
N GLN A 277 16.24 29.72 -26.59
CA GLN A 277 17.66 29.75 -26.97
C GLN A 277 18.12 28.42 -27.57
N ASN A 278 17.58 27.30 -27.09
CA ASN A 278 17.85 25.97 -27.61
C ASN A 278 16.96 25.58 -28.82
N GLN A 279 16.19 26.54 -29.39
CA GLN A 279 15.25 26.30 -30.50
C GLN A 279 14.18 25.26 -30.24
N GLN A 280 13.81 25.02 -28.97
CA GLN A 280 12.78 24.09 -28.52
C GLN A 280 11.41 24.80 -28.43
N TRP A 281 10.92 25.29 -29.56
CA TRP A 281 9.72 26.14 -29.64
C TRP A 281 8.44 25.41 -29.24
N GLN A 282 8.35 24.12 -29.55
CA GLN A 282 7.16 23.30 -29.21
C GLN A 282 7.08 23.05 -27.71
N GLU A 283 8.24 22.75 -27.09
CA GLU A 283 8.35 22.55 -25.65
C GLU A 283 8.05 23.84 -24.89
N ALA A 284 8.53 24.98 -25.40
CA ALA A 284 8.25 26.28 -24.81
C ALA A 284 6.74 26.61 -24.84
N GLY A 285 6.09 26.47 -25.98
CA GLY A 285 4.64 26.73 -26.11
C GLY A 285 3.79 25.81 -25.23
N ARG A 286 4.16 24.53 -25.15
CA ARG A 286 3.50 23.53 -24.30
C ARG A 286 3.62 23.88 -22.83
N LEU A 287 4.81 24.28 -22.38
CA LEU A 287 5.07 24.65 -21.01
C LEU A 287 4.29 25.92 -20.62
N GLU A 288 4.33 26.94 -21.47
CA GLU A 288 3.63 28.21 -21.26
C GLU A 288 2.13 28.02 -21.11
N GLU A 289 1.49 27.27 -22.03
CA GLU A 289 0.06 26.98 -21.98
C GLU A 289 -0.32 26.24 -20.68
N ARG A 290 0.49 25.26 -20.30
CA ARG A 290 0.23 24.44 -19.11
C ARG A 290 0.33 25.27 -17.83
N ILE A 291 1.42 26.01 -17.65
CA ILE A 291 1.66 26.75 -16.41
C ILE A 291 0.71 27.94 -16.29
N THR A 292 0.37 28.62 -17.40
CA THR A 292 -0.64 29.69 -17.40
C THR A 292 -1.98 29.17 -16.91
N ARG A 293 -2.44 28.01 -17.39
CA ARG A 293 -3.68 27.37 -16.94
C ARG A 293 -3.63 26.98 -15.46
N ASP A 294 -2.51 26.43 -14.99
CA ASP A 294 -2.34 26.05 -13.58
C ASP A 294 -2.37 27.31 -12.69
N ILE A 295 -1.76 28.43 -13.12
CA ILE A 295 -1.82 29.72 -12.41
C ILE A 295 -3.25 30.28 -12.37
N GLU A 296 -4.00 30.25 -13.47
CA GLU A 296 -5.40 30.69 -13.51
C GLU A 296 -6.26 29.90 -12.51
N GLN A 297 -6.08 28.58 -12.42
CA GLN A 297 -6.76 27.74 -11.44
C GLN A 297 -6.37 28.10 -10.00
N LEU A 298 -5.08 28.33 -9.74
CA LEU A 298 -4.60 28.77 -8.42
C LEU A 298 -5.19 30.10 -8.00
N VAL A 299 -5.31 31.07 -8.91
CA VAL A 299 -5.93 32.38 -8.62
C VAL A 299 -7.41 32.27 -8.36
N THR A 300 -8.13 31.50 -9.16
CA THR A 300 -9.61 31.45 -9.13
C THR A 300 -10.15 30.49 -8.08
N GLN A 301 -9.47 29.36 -7.88
CA GLN A 301 -9.95 28.23 -7.03
C GLN A 301 -9.07 27.99 -5.80
N GLY A 302 -7.89 28.63 -5.72
CA GLY A 302 -6.87 28.32 -4.69
C GLY A 302 -6.24 26.93 -4.84
N TYR A 303 -6.52 26.23 -5.94
CA TYR A 303 -6.07 24.87 -6.20
C TYR A 303 -5.89 24.63 -7.70
N CYS A 304 -4.89 23.81 -8.08
CA CYS A 304 -4.72 23.29 -9.44
C CYS A 304 -4.40 21.80 -9.42
N SER A 305 -4.66 21.11 -10.53
CA SER A 305 -4.27 19.69 -10.66
C SER A 305 -2.75 19.57 -10.73
N GLY A 306 -2.15 18.85 -9.78
CA GLY A 306 -0.70 18.70 -9.68
C GLY A 306 -0.03 19.76 -8.83
N MET A 307 -0.75 20.32 -7.84
CA MET A 307 -0.22 21.27 -6.85
C MET A 307 1.11 20.85 -6.25
N GLU A 308 1.31 19.55 -6.09
CA GLU A 308 2.55 18.97 -5.59
C GLU A 308 3.79 19.39 -6.39
N ASN A 309 3.65 19.71 -7.69
CA ASN A 309 4.77 20.14 -8.52
C ASN A 309 5.26 21.55 -8.18
N TYR A 310 4.48 22.32 -7.45
CA TYR A 310 4.79 23.68 -6.99
C TYR A 310 5.10 23.72 -5.48
N ALA A 311 5.32 22.55 -4.84
CA ALA A 311 5.53 22.44 -3.38
C ALA A 311 6.65 23.33 -2.84
N ARG A 312 7.71 23.60 -3.63
CA ARG A 312 8.81 24.53 -3.29
C ARG A 312 8.27 25.92 -2.94
N TYR A 313 7.31 26.42 -3.69
CA TYR A 313 6.81 27.79 -3.58
C TYR A 313 5.77 27.97 -2.50
N PHE A 314 4.99 26.92 -2.22
CA PHE A 314 4.02 26.94 -1.14
C PHE A 314 4.69 26.77 0.25
N ASN A 315 5.77 26.03 0.29
CA ASN A 315 6.64 25.87 1.44
C ASN A 315 8.01 26.45 1.07
N PRO A 316 8.31 27.72 1.36
CA PRO A 316 9.57 28.32 0.97
C PRO A 316 10.75 27.46 1.44
N ARG A 317 11.39 26.80 0.51
CA ARG A 317 12.55 25.93 0.73
C ARG A 317 13.60 26.23 -0.30
N GLU A 318 14.85 26.03 0.09
CA GLU A 318 15.95 26.05 -0.85
C GLU A 318 15.81 24.88 -1.83
N GLU A 319 16.26 25.09 -3.05
CA GLU A 319 16.29 24.05 -4.09
C GLU A 319 17.05 22.82 -3.62
N GLY A 320 16.48 21.64 -3.87
CA GLY A 320 17.06 20.36 -3.47
C GLY A 320 17.01 20.05 -1.98
N SER A 321 16.37 20.88 -1.16
CA SER A 321 16.17 20.60 0.27
C SER A 321 15.37 19.32 0.50
N LEU A 322 15.45 18.78 1.72
CA LEU A 322 14.72 17.58 2.15
C LEU A 322 13.20 17.78 1.96
N PRO A 323 12.51 16.90 1.23
CA PRO A 323 11.06 16.92 1.17
C PRO A 323 10.48 16.55 2.54
N THR A 324 9.38 17.19 2.92
CA THR A 324 8.60 16.77 4.09
C THR A 324 7.84 15.50 3.77
N THR A 325 7.88 14.52 4.65
CA THR A 325 7.30 13.19 4.44
C THR A 325 6.46 12.77 5.65
N LEU A 326 5.89 11.57 5.63
CA LEU A 326 5.17 11.04 6.79
C LEU A 326 6.07 10.89 8.03
N LEU A 327 7.38 10.72 7.84
CA LEU A 327 8.36 10.66 8.93
C LEU A 327 8.44 11.96 9.73
N ASP A 328 8.14 13.10 9.11
CA ASP A 328 8.14 14.41 9.78
C ASP A 328 6.88 14.61 10.65
N TYR A 329 5.82 13.86 10.39
CA TYR A 329 4.63 13.82 11.24
C TYR A 329 4.81 12.91 12.47
N LEU A 330 5.74 11.95 12.38
CA LEU A 330 6.01 11.07 13.50
C LEU A 330 6.74 11.83 14.61
N PRO A 331 6.31 11.76 15.87
CA PRO A 331 7.01 12.37 17.00
C PRO A 331 8.48 11.91 17.08
N LYS A 332 9.36 12.77 17.61
CA LYS A 332 10.81 12.51 17.70
C LYS A 332 11.19 11.22 18.43
N ASP A 333 10.36 10.82 19.39
CA ASP A 333 10.49 9.56 20.13
C ASP A 333 9.72 8.41 19.47
N GLY A 334 9.18 8.59 18.25
CA GLY A 334 8.48 7.58 17.49
C GLY A 334 9.33 6.35 17.21
N LEU A 335 8.68 5.22 16.96
CA LEU A 335 9.30 3.94 16.60
C LEU A 335 9.02 3.62 15.13
N LEU A 336 10.03 3.16 14.42
CA LEU A 336 9.89 2.67 13.04
C LEU A 336 10.08 1.15 13.02
N LEU A 337 9.08 0.43 12.54
CA LEU A 337 9.16 -0.99 12.22
C LEU A 337 9.14 -1.15 10.71
N ILE A 338 10.06 -1.93 10.15
CA ILE A 338 10.11 -2.20 8.71
C ILE A 338 9.88 -3.68 8.48
N ASP A 339 8.65 -4.00 8.07
CA ASP A 339 8.25 -5.37 7.78
C ASP A 339 8.76 -5.81 6.41
N GLU A 340 9.19 -7.06 6.32
CA GLU A 340 9.89 -7.65 5.16
C GLU A 340 10.99 -6.71 4.64
N SER A 341 11.84 -6.25 5.57
CA SER A 341 12.84 -5.20 5.34
C SER A 341 13.77 -5.47 4.16
N HIS A 342 14.10 -6.75 3.91
CA HIS A 342 14.93 -7.19 2.79
C HIS A 342 14.31 -6.85 1.40
N VAL A 343 13.00 -6.58 1.33
CA VAL A 343 12.33 -6.09 0.12
C VAL A 343 12.11 -4.58 0.20
N MET A 344 11.72 -4.06 1.37
CA MET A 344 11.39 -2.65 1.56
C MET A 344 12.60 -1.73 1.40
N ILE A 345 13.76 -2.10 1.94
CA ILE A 345 14.99 -1.29 1.87
C ILE A 345 15.47 -1.10 0.41
N PRO A 346 15.60 -2.15 -0.42
CA PRO A 346 15.90 -1.98 -1.85
C PRO A 346 14.87 -1.13 -2.59
N GLN A 347 13.58 -1.25 -2.25
CA GLN A 347 12.53 -0.43 -2.83
C GLN A 347 12.74 1.06 -2.51
N ILE A 348 12.98 1.41 -1.26
CA ILE A 348 13.29 2.78 -0.84
C ILE A 348 14.52 3.31 -1.60
N SER A 349 15.56 2.50 -1.75
CA SER A 349 16.83 2.92 -2.37
C SER A 349 16.71 3.28 -3.87
N THR A 350 15.71 2.75 -4.57
CA THR A 350 15.54 2.97 -6.01
C THR A 350 14.51 4.05 -6.36
N MET A 351 13.61 4.39 -5.43
CA MET A 351 12.45 5.26 -5.70
C MET A 351 12.84 6.67 -6.16
N ALA A 352 13.77 7.32 -5.47
CA ALA A 352 14.19 8.69 -5.80
C ALA A 352 14.81 8.78 -7.20
N ARG A 353 15.62 7.79 -7.58
CA ARG A 353 16.25 7.73 -8.91
C ARG A 353 15.20 7.55 -10.02
N SER A 354 14.26 6.63 -9.83
CA SER A 354 13.18 6.38 -10.79
C SER A 354 12.29 7.61 -10.99
N ASP A 355 11.88 8.27 -9.91
CA ASP A 355 11.05 9.47 -9.98
C ASP A 355 11.80 10.64 -10.63
N GLY A 356 13.09 10.84 -10.27
CA GLY A 356 13.95 11.87 -10.83
C GLY A 356 14.14 11.72 -12.35
N ALA A 357 14.42 10.51 -12.84
CA ALA A 357 14.58 10.25 -14.27
C ALA A 357 13.30 10.56 -15.06
N ARG A 358 12.14 10.16 -14.53
CA ARG A 358 10.83 10.45 -15.12
C ARG A 358 10.55 11.95 -15.17
N LYS A 359 10.78 12.67 -14.09
CA LYS A 359 10.57 14.13 -14.01
C LYS A 359 11.52 14.89 -14.89
N GLN A 360 12.78 14.46 -14.98
CA GLN A 360 13.75 15.07 -15.89
C GLN A 360 13.25 15.06 -17.33
N THR A 361 12.71 13.91 -17.80
CA THR A 361 12.11 13.83 -19.13
C THR A 361 10.94 14.81 -19.29
N LEU A 362 10.07 14.95 -18.28
CA LEU A 362 8.95 15.91 -18.34
C LEU A 362 9.43 17.37 -18.39
N VAL A 363 10.51 17.70 -17.70
CA VAL A 363 11.13 19.04 -17.72
C VAL A 363 11.80 19.31 -19.06
N ASP A 364 12.56 18.35 -19.58
CA ASP A 364 13.30 18.51 -20.85
C ASP A 364 12.37 18.76 -22.03
N TYR A 365 11.20 18.10 -22.04
CA TYR A 365 10.21 18.21 -23.10
C TYR A 365 9.06 19.19 -22.82
N GLY A 366 9.21 20.11 -21.87
CA GLY A 366 8.27 21.21 -21.63
C GLY A 366 6.91 20.82 -21.02
N PHE A 367 6.84 19.72 -20.29
CA PHE A 367 5.60 19.32 -19.58
C PHE A 367 5.56 19.82 -18.15
N ARG A 368 6.72 20.11 -17.52
CA ARG A 368 6.83 20.58 -16.13
C ARG A 368 7.97 21.60 -15.97
N LEU A 369 7.82 22.45 -14.96
CA LEU A 369 8.90 23.32 -14.50
C LEU A 369 9.98 22.51 -13.75
N PRO A 370 11.24 22.96 -13.73
CA PRO A 370 12.31 22.33 -12.96
C PRO A 370 11.98 22.14 -11.47
N SER A 371 11.23 23.07 -10.86
CA SER A 371 10.79 22.99 -9.47
C SER A 371 9.99 21.72 -9.11
N CYS A 372 9.44 21.02 -10.11
CA CYS A 372 8.74 19.74 -9.87
C CYS A 372 9.65 18.67 -9.25
N HIS A 373 10.97 18.79 -9.40
CA HIS A 373 11.96 17.90 -8.78
C HIS A 373 11.96 17.94 -7.25
N ASP A 374 11.50 19.04 -6.63
CA ASP A 374 11.54 19.17 -5.17
C ASP A 374 10.41 18.39 -4.45
N ASN A 375 9.35 18.04 -5.17
CA ASN A 375 8.36 17.10 -4.64
C ASN A 375 8.75 15.67 -5.02
N ARG A 376 9.69 15.10 -4.34
CA ARG A 376 10.28 13.79 -4.60
C ARG A 376 10.21 12.87 -3.40
N PRO A 377 10.40 11.57 -3.57
CA PRO A 377 10.70 10.70 -2.44
C PRO A 377 12.08 11.05 -1.85
N LEU A 378 12.27 10.72 -0.57
CA LEU A 378 13.59 10.78 0.05
C LEU A 378 14.58 9.92 -0.74
N THR A 379 15.81 10.39 -0.90
CA THR A 379 16.92 9.52 -1.29
C THR A 379 17.20 8.51 -0.16
N PHE A 380 17.93 7.46 -0.48
CA PHE A 380 18.25 6.46 0.55
C PHE A 380 19.09 7.06 1.68
N GLU A 381 20.04 7.91 1.36
CA GLU A 381 20.90 8.61 2.33
C GLU A 381 20.08 9.53 3.23
N GLU A 382 19.12 10.25 2.66
CA GLU A 382 18.20 11.10 3.40
C GLU A 382 17.32 10.28 4.33
N PHE A 383 16.74 9.19 3.83
CA PHE A 383 15.95 8.27 4.65
C PHE A 383 16.73 7.72 5.84
N VAL A 384 17.97 7.28 5.61
CA VAL A 384 18.86 6.78 6.68
C VAL A 384 19.13 7.85 7.73
N LYS A 385 19.23 9.12 7.32
CA LYS A 385 19.52 10.25 8.18
C LYS A 385 18.33 10.67 9.06
N VAL A 386 17.11 10.63 8.49
CA VAL A 386 15.89 11.12 9.18
C VAL A 386 15.13 10.04 9.94
N LYS A 387 15.31 8.77 9.63
CA LYS A 387 14.57 7.68 10.27
C LYS A 387 14.86 7.60 11.77
N PRO A 388 13.83 7.38 12.61
CA PRO A 388 14.01 7.22 14.06
C PRO A 388 14.64 5.86 14.44
N GLN A 389 14.60 5.49 15.71
CA GLN A 389 14.95 4.14 16.14
C GLN A 389 14.14 3.11 15.33
N THR A 390 14.84 2.15 14.73
CA THR A 390 14.26 1.25 13.72
C THR A 390 14.49 -0.21 14.10
N VAL A 391 13.42 -1.01 14.04
CA VAL A 391 13.50 -2.46 14.09
C VAL A 391 13.18 -3.00 12.70
N PHE A 392 14.14 -3.67 12.10
CA PHE A 392 13.97 -4.41 10.85
C PHE A 392 13.37 -5.78 11.17
N VAL A 393 12.31 -6.14 10.47
CA VAL A 393 11.62 -7.41 10.65
C VAL A 393 11.72 -8.19 9.34
N SER A 394 12.36 -9.36 9.38
CA SER A 394 12.56 -10.18 8.18
C SER A 394 12.90 -11.61 8.53
N ALA A 395 12.53 -12.55 7.65
CA ALA A 395 13.03 -13.93 7.72
C ALA A 395 14.44 -14.05 7.13
N THR A 396 14.80 -13.16 6.20
CA THR A 396 16.06 -13.17 5.44
C THR A 396 16.60 -11.73 5.34
N PRO A 397 17.12 -11.15 6.46
CA PRO A 397 17.64 -9.79 6.47
C PRO A 397 18.70 -9.57 5.37
N GLY A 398 18.67 -8.40 4.74
CA GLY A 398 19.62 -8.03 3.69
C GLY A 398 20.96 -7.52 4.24
N THR A 399 21.90 -7.27 3.33
CA THR A 399 23.25 -6.79 3.68
C THR A 399 23.25 -5.44 4.41
N TYR A 400 22.31 -4.54 4.05
CA TYR A 400 22.20 -3.24 4.71
C TYR A 400 21.80 -3.39 6.17
N GLU A 401 20.75 -4.16 6.47
CA GLU A 401 20.27 -4.37 7.83
C GLU A 401 21.34 -5.04 8.69
N LEU A 402 21.99 -6.08 8.17
CA LEU A 402 23.08 -6.77 8.85
C LEU A 402 24.26 -5.86 9.13
N SER A 403 24.64 -5.01 8.17
CA SER A 403 25.72 -4.04 8.37
C SER A 403 25.38 -3.02 9.46
N CYS A 404 24.13 -2.53 9.52
CA CYS A 404 23.67 -1.58 10.54
C CYS A 404 23.72 -2.13 11.96
N THR A 405 23.65 -3.44 12.13
CA THR A 405 23.61 -4.12 13.44
C THR A 405 24.87 -4.93 13.74
N HIS A 406 25.92 -4.78 12.93
CA HIS A 406 27.16 -5.57 13.03
C HIS A 406 26.88 -7.09 13.06
N ASN A 407 25.95 -7.54 12.20
CA ASN A 407 25.44 -8.91 12.12
C ASN A 407 24.71 -9.42 13.38
N GLN A 408 24.38 -8.54 14.31
CA GLN A 408 23.59 -8.92 15.48
C GLN A 408 22.11 -9.02 15.08
N VAL A 409 21.50 -10.16 15.33
CA VAL A 409 20.09 -10.41 15.08
C VAL A 409 19.42 -10.97 16.33
N VAL A 410 18.14 -10.65 16.51
CA VAL A 410 17.29 -11.28 17.51
C VAL A 410 16.53 -12.40 16.78
N PRO A 411 16.82 -13.68 17.06
CA PRO A 411 16.20 -14.79 16.36
C PRO A 411 14.78 -15.05 16.88
N GLN A 412 13.90 -15.50 15.98
CA GLN A 412 12.58 -16.02 16.30
C GLN A 412 12.25 -17.16 15.35
N VAL A 413 12.64 -18.39 15.74
CA VAL A 413 12.59 -19.60 14.92
C VAL A 413 11.41 -20.49 15.27
N ILE A 414 10.96 -20.47 16.53
CA ILE A 414 9.90 -21.35 17.02
C ILE A 414 8.52 -20.87 16.53
N ARG A 415 7.77 -21.79 15.92
CA ARG A 415 6.35 -21.61 15.60
C ARG A 415 5.50 -22.11 16.76
N PRO A 416 4.63 -21.27 17.33
CA PRO A 416 3.72 -21.69 18.41
C PRO A 416 2.81 -22.86 18.05
N THR A 417 2.53 -23.05 16.77
CA THR A 417 1.71 -24.15 16.25
C THR A 417 2.43 -25.51 16.22
N GLY A 418 3.71 -25.53 16.51
CA GLY A 418 4.57 -26.71 16.41
C GLY A 418 4.91 -27.15 14.99
N LEU A 419 4.47 -26.41 13.96
CA LEU A 419 4.70 -26.76 12.56
C LEU A 419 6.20 -26.74 12.20
N LEU A 420 6.66 -27.81 11.59
CA LEU A 420 8.03 -27.96 11.12
C LEU A 420 8.22 -27.24 9.77
N ASP A 421 9.46 -26.84 9.48
CA ASP A 421 9.83 -26.49 8.10
C ASP A 421 9.66 -27.72 7.18
N PRO A 422 9.36 -27.54 5.87
CA PRO A 422 9.09 -28.66 4.98
C PRO A 422 10.33 -29.55 4.79
N LEU A 423 10.11 -30.82 4.48
CA LEU A 423 11.17 -31.68 3.97
C LEU A 423 11.64 -31.13 2.62
N ILE A 424 12.95 -31.25 2.35
CA ILE A 424 13.52 -30.84 1.08
C ILE A 424 14.07 -32.05 0.34
N GLU A 425 13.66 -32.20 -0.92
CA GLU A 425 14.20 -33.20 -1.82
C GLU A 425 14.85 -32.54 -3.05
N VAL A 426 16.02 -33.00 -3.44
CA VAL A 426 16.67 -32.58 -4.69
C VAL A 426 16.52 -33.71 -5.70
N ARG A 427 15.90 -33.41 -6.84
CA ARG A 427 15.64 -34.36 -7.91
C ARG A 427 16.23 -33.90 -9.24
N ALA A 428 16.64 -34.82 -10.09
CA ALA A 428 17.23 -34.55 -11.39
C ALA A 428 16.26 -33.76 -12.31
N LYS A 429 16.79 -32.91 -13.17
CA LYS A 429 15.99 -32.11 -14.12
C LYS A 429 15.54 -32.91 -15.34
N SER A 430 16.20 -34.00 -15.69
CA SER A 430 15.93 -34.78 -16.91
C SER A 430 14.44 -35.15 -17.06
N ASP A 431 13.79 -35.46 -15.94
CA ASP A 431 12.40 -35.89 -15.90
C ASP A 431 11.49 -34.95 -15.05
N GLN A 432 11.93 -33.71 -14.84
CA GLN A 432 11.22 -32.77 -13.90
C GLN A 432 9.74 -32.63 -14.21
N GLU A 433 9.31 -32.58 -15.48
CA GLU A 433 7.89 -32.42 -15.84
C GLU A 433 7.09 -33.70 -15.58
N LYS A 434 7.64 -34.88 -15.89
CA LYS A 434 6.97 -36.16 -15.60
C LYS A 434 6.85 -36.38 -14.10
N ASN A 435 7.93 -36.11 -13.37
CA ASN A 435 7.96 -36.24 -11.93
C ASN A 435 7.01 -35.23 -11.25
N LEU A 436 7.00 -33.98 -11.72
CA LEU A 436 6.05 -32.98 -11.24
C LEU A 436 4.60 -33.41 -11.47
N CYS A 437 4.26 -33.93 -12.67
CA CYS A 437 2.91 -34.44 -12.94
C CYS A 437 2.51 -35.58 -11.98
N HIS A 438 3.46 -36.50 -11.67
CA HIS A 438 3.20 -37.57 -10.72
C HIS A 438 2.94 -37.03 -9.30
N GLU A 439 3.78 -36.13 -8.81
CA GLU A 439 3.61 -35.52 -7.50
C GLU A 439 2.32 -34.70 -7.40
N VAL A 440 1.96 -33.98 -8.46
CA VAL A 440 0.69 -33.23 -8.54
C VAL A 440 -0.50 -34.18 -8.45
N ALA A 441 -0.49 -35.31 -9.17
CA ALA A 441 -1.56 -36.29 -9.12
C ALA A 441 -1.78 -36.84 -7.69
N ILE A 442 -0.70 -37.18 -6.98
CA ILE A 442 -0.76 -37.63 -5.58
C ILE A 442 -1.40 -36.56 -4.68
N ARG A 443 -1.09 -35.26 -4.90
CA ARG A 443 -1.65 -34.18 -4.09
C ARG A 443 -3.12 -33.92 -4.37
N ILE A 444 -3.53 -34.00 -5.64
CA ILE A 444 -4.93 -33.86 -6.06
C ILE A 444 -5.81 -34.96 -5.43
N GLU A 445 -5.35 -36.21 -5.43
CA GLU A 445 -6.05 -37.31 -4.79
C GLU A 445 -6.31 -37.07 -3.28
N ASN A 446 -5.47 -36.25 -2.63
CA ASN A 446 -5.59 -35.89 -1.21
C ASN A 446 -6.25 -34.53 -0.96
N ASP A 447 -6.81 -33.88 -1.98
CA ASP A 447 -7.36 -32.50 -1.94
C ASP A 447 -6.34 -31.46 -1.45
N GLU A 448 -5.07 -31.62 -1.82
CA GLU A 448 -3.97 -30.76 -1.45
C GLU A 448 -3.61 -29.81 -2.59
N ARG A 449 -2.93 -28.68 -2.29
CA ARG A 449 -2.57 -27.65 -3.26
C ARG A 449 -1.08 -27.62 -3.53
N VAL A 450 -0.72 -27.31 -4.78
CA VAL A 450 0.67 -27.29 -5.26
C VAL A 450 1.08 -25.92 -5.76
N LEU A 451 2.23 -25.41 -5.30
CA LEU A 451 2.90 -24.23 -5.85
C LEU A 451 4.09 -24.65 -6.72
N VAL A 452 4.18 -24.08 -7.92
CA VAL A 452 5.30 -24.33 -8.83
C VAL A 452 5.97 -23.01 -9.19
N THR A 453 7.32 -22.94 -9.06
CA THR A 453 8.05 -21.74 -9.47
C THR A 453 8.90 -22.00 -10.71
N THR A 454 8.79 -21.09 -11.68
CA THR A 454 9.57 -21.08 -12.92
C THR A 454 10.45 -19.83 -13.02
N LEU A 455 11.31 -19.74 -14.02
CA LEU A 455 12.21 -18.60 -14.21
C LEU A 455 11.65 -17.53 -15.15
N THR A 456 10.70 -17.88 -16.02
CA THR A 456 10.13 -16.97 -17.03
C THR A 456 8.61 -17.07 -17.12
N LYS A 457 7.97 -16.00 -17.56
CA LYS A 457 6.52 -15.94 -17.80
C LYS A 457 6.10 -16.98 -18.84
N ALA A 458 6.77 -17.00 -19.98
CA ALA A 458 6.48 -17.98 -21.06
C ALA A 458 6.54 -19.42 -20.56
N ARG A 459 7.48 -19.73 -19.64
CA ARG A 459 7.56 -21.08 -19.06
C ARG A 459 6.39 -21.36 -18.12
N ALA A 460 5.96 -20.38 -17.34
CA ALA A 460 4.79 -20.54 -16.45
C ALA A 460 3.52 -20.81 -17.25
N GLU A 461 3.28 -20.03 -18.31
CA GLU A 461 2.14 -20.21 -19.22
C GLU A 461 2.17 -21.56 -19.93
N SER A 462 3.31 -21.91 -20.55
CA SER A 462 3.49 -23.19 -21.23
C SER A 462 3.27 -24.39 -20.31
N LEU A 463 3.79 -24.35 -19.07
CA LEU A 463 3.59 -25.42 -18.10
C LEU A 463 2.13 -25.52 -17.63
N SER A 464 1.45 -24.39 -17.45
CA SER A 464 0.03 -24.36 -17.12
C SER A 464 -0.81 -25.05 -18.20
N ASN A 465 -0.56 -24.73 -19.47
CA ASN A 465 -1.24 -25.36 -20.58
C ASN A 465 -0.98 -26.87 -20.67
N GLN A 466 0.29 -27.28 -20.53
CA GLN A 466 0.66 -28.70 -20.52
C GLN A 466 0.00 -29.51 -19.40
N LEU A 467 -0.18 -28.92 -18.21
CA LEU A 467 -0.87 -29.57 -17.09
C LEU A 467 -2.37 -29.65 -17.36
N ASN A 468 -2.98 -28.58 -17.88
CA ASN A 468 -4.39 -28.57 -18.26
C ASN A 468 -4.70 -29.58 -19.37
N ASP A 469 -3.83 -29.75 -20.37
CA ASP A 469 -3.96 -30.75 -21.43
C ASP A 469 -3.94 -32.19 -20.88
N LYS A 470 -3.32 -32.38 -19.70
CA LYS A 470 -3.31 -33.67 -18.98
C LYS A 470 -4.43 -33.82 -17.96
N GLY A 471 -5.39 -32.90 -17.93
CA GLY A 471 -6.55 -32.93 -17.04
C GLY A 471 -6.26 -32.40 -15.62
N VAL A 472 -5.13 -31.75 -15.36
CA VAL A 472 -4.80 -31.10 -14.09
C VAL A 472 -5.23 -29.64 -14.14
N SER A 473 -6.09 -29.22 -13.21
CA SER A 473 -6.52 -27.82 -13.14
C SER A 473 -5.38 -26.92 -12.64
N ALA A 474 -4.71 -26.23 -13.58
CA ALA A 474 -3.56 -25.38 -13.31
C ALA A 474 -3.79 -23.95 -13.81
N ARG A 475 -3.37 -22.95 -13.02
CA ARG A 475 -3.34 -21.55 -13.42
C ARG A 475 -1.97 -20.94 -13.17
N PHE A 476 -1.65 -19.87 -13.90
CA PHE A 476 -0.38 -19.15 -13.74
C PHE A 476 -0.59 -17.76 -13.17
N LEU A 477 0.47 -17.26 -12.53
CA LEU A 477 0.52 -15.94 -11.90
C LEU A 477 1.84 -15.24 -12.26
N HIS A 478 1.75 -14.06 -12.88
CA HIS A 478 2.91 -13.22 -13.19
C HIS A 478 2.59 -11.72 -13.06
N SER A 479 3.58 -10.85 -13.32
CA SER A 479 3.51 -9.41 -13.06
C SER A 479 2.46 -8.66 -13.88
N ASP A 480 1.95 -9.22 -14.97
CA ASP A 480 1.01 -8.54 -15.87
C ASP A 480 -0.45 -8.76 -15.46
N ILE A 481 -0.69 -9.64 -14.51
CA ILE A 481 -2.01 -9.86 -13.91
C ILE A 481 -2.31 -8.70 -12.96
N THR A 482 -3.52 -8.13 -13.07
CA THR A 482 -3.93 -7.01 -12.23
C THR A 482 -3.97 -7.40 -10.74
N THR A 483 -3.95 -6.42 -9.86
CA THR A 483 -4.02 -6.69 -8.41
C THR A 483 -5.35 -7.35 -8.02
N ALA A 484 -6.45 -6.97 -8.68
CA ALA A 484 -7.78 -7.54 -8.42
C ALA A 484 -7.85 -9.01 -8.86
N ASP A 485 -7.43 -9.32 -10.09
CA ASP A 485 -7.41 -10.68 -10.62
C ASP A 485 -6.49 -11.59 -9.81
N ARG A 486 -5.39 -11.04 -9.32
CA ARG A 486 -4.47 -11.76 -8.44
C ARG A 486 -5.14 -12.18 -7.13
N VAL A 487 -5.87 -11.27 -6.48
CA VAL A 487 -6.62 -11.57 -5.24
C VAL A 487 -7.71 -12.62 -5.52
N ALA A 488 -8.45 -12.48 -6.61
CA ALA A 488 -9.46 -13.45 -7.04
C ALA A 488 -8.83 -14.82 -7.31
N LEU A 489 -7.71 -14.86 -8.01
CA LEU A 489 -6.98 -16.09 -8.32
C LEU A 489 -6.50 -16.81 -7.05
N ILE A 490 -5.96 -16.06 -6.08
CA ILE A 490 -5.51 -16.63 -4.80
C ILE A 490 -6.71 -17.18 -4.00
N LYS A 491 -7.83 -16.44 -3.98
CA LYS A 491 -9.07 -16.89 -3.31
C LYS A 491 -9.60 -18.17 -3.95
N ALA A 492 -9.66 -18.23 -5.29
CA ALA A 492 -10.05 -19.41 -6.05
C ALA A 492 -9.13 -20.60 -5.77
N PHE A 493 -7.82 -20.38 -5.70
CA PHE A 493 -6.84 -21.41 -5.36
C PHE A 493 -7.05 -21.98 -3.95
N ARG A 494 -7.27 -21.10 -2.96
CA ARG A 494 -7.58 -21.52 -1.59
C ARG A 494 -8.90 -22.27 -1.46
N LYS A 495 -9.93 -21.89 -2.25
CA LYS A 495 -11.21 -22.60 -2.30
C LYS A 495 -11.12 -23.95 -3.02
N GLY A 496 -10.01 -24.26 -3.69
CA GLY A 496 -9.84 -25.48 -4.46
C GLY A 496 -10.52 -25.50 -5.82
N GLU A 497 -10.79 -24.31 -6.39
CA GLU A 497 -11.31 -24.20 -7.75
C GLU A 497 -10.30 -24.66 -8.81
N PHE A 498 -9.02 -24.73 -8.43
CA PHE A 498 -7.94 -25.32 -9.19
C PHE A 498 -6.81 -25.81 -8.25
N ASP A 499 -5.95 -26.72 -8.73
CA ASP A 499 -5.04 -27.50 -7.88
C ASP A 499 -3.61 -26.98 -7.87
N VAL A 500 -3.17 -26.40 -9.00
CA VAL A 500 -1.77 -25.98 -9.19
C VAL A 500 -1.68 -24.51 -9.54
N LEU A 501 -0.93 -23.75 -8.72
CA LEU A 501 -0.57 -22.38 -9.02
C LEU A 501 0.88 -22.27 -9.45
N ILE A 502 1.13 -21.78 -10.67
CA ILE A 502 2.45 -21.65 -11.28
C ILE A 502 2.85 -20.20 -11.37
N GLY A 503 4.06 -19.84 -10.94
CA GLY A 503 4.48 -18.44 -11.02
C GLY A 503 5.99 -18.24 -11.13
N VAL A 504 6.36 -17.02 -11.56
CA VAL A 504 7.77 -16.63 -11.73
C VAL A 504 8.35 -16.14 -10.42
N ASN A 505 7.59 -15.35 -9.66
CA ASN A 505 8.07 -14.72 -8.42
C ASN A 505 6.95 -14.71 -7.36
N LEU A 506 6.52 -15.90 -6.96
CA LEU A 506 5.48 -16.07 -5.94
C LEU A 506 5.89 -15.55 -4.55
N ILE A 507 7.18 -15.22 -4.36
CA ILE A 507 7.72 -14.70 -3.10
C ILE A 507 7.21 -13.31 -2.78
N ARG A 508 7.12 -12.43 -3.78
CA ARG A 508 6.70 -11.03 -3.63
C ARG A 508 5.22 -10.87 -3.29
N GLU A 509 4.45 -11.94 -3.42
CA GLU A 509 2.99 -11.89 -3.36
C GLU A 509 2.44 -11.90 -1.92
N GLY A 510 3.26 -12.17 -0.91
CA GLY A 510 2.80 -12.26 0.49
C GLY A 510 1.78 -13.38 0.71
N LEU A 511 1.83 -14.44 -0.08
CA LEU A 511 0.87 -15.53 -0.08
C LEU A 511 0.90 -16.30 1.25
N ASP A 512 -0.20 -16.27 1.96
CA ASP A 512 -0.46 -17.10 3.14
C ASP A 512 -1.48 -18.16 2.77
N ILE A 513 -1.01 -19.34 2.32
CA ILE A 513 -1.85 -20.42 1.80
C ILE A 513 -1.53 -21.70 2.59
N PRO A 514 -2.21 -21.96 3.71
CA PRO A 514 -1.99 -23.15 4.53
C PRO A 514 -2.36 -24.46 3.82
N GLU A 515 -3.13 -24.39 2.75
CA GLU A 515 -3.57 -25.53 1.95
C GLU A 515 -2.43 -26.11 1.07
N VAL A 516 -1.31 -25.38 0.92
CA VAL A 516 -0.16 -25.84 0.11
C VAL A 516 0.66 -26.88 0.86
N THR A 517 0.76 -28.07 0.29
CA THR A 517 1.58 -29.17 0.80
C THR A 517 2.84 -29.40 -0.02
N LEU A 518 2.85 -28.98 -1.30
CA LEU A 518 4.01 -29.14 -2.17
C LEU A 518 4.43 -27.80 -2.78
N VAL A 519 5.72 -27.51 -2.67
CA VAL A 519 6.39 -26.44 -3.40
C VAL A 519 7.43 -27.06 -4.36
N ALA A 520 7.23 -26.90 -5.65
CA ALA A 520 8.14 -27.39 -6.68
C ALA A 520 8.94 -26.23 -7.29
N ILE A 521 10.26 -26.29 -7.23
CA ILE A 521 11.17 -25.28 -7.77
C ILE A 521 11.87 -25.84 -8.99
N LEU A 522 11.42 -25.47 -10.18
CA LEU A 522 12.04 -25.91 -11.43
C LEU A 522 13.34 -25.16 -11.69
N ASP A 523 14.31 -25.83 -12.30
CA ASP A 523 15.63 -25.25 -12.62
C ASP A 523 16.28 -24.56 -11.40
N ALA A 524 16.29 -25.22 -10.25
CA ALA A 524 16.76 -24.66 -8.98
C ALA A 524 18.27 -24.34 -8.98
N ASP A 525 19.04 -24.99 -9.84
CA ASP A 525 20.49 -24.81 -9.99
C ASP A 525 20.89 -23.69 -10.97
N LYS A 526 19.94 -23.02 -11.60
CA LYS A 526 20.27 -21.91 -12.50
C LYS A 526 20.62 -20.64 -11.69
N ALA A 527 21.67 -19.95 -12.14
CA ALA A 527 22.06 -18.69 -11.54
C ALA A 527 21.01 -17.59 -11.80
N GLY A 528 20.76 -16.75 -10.80
CA GLY A 528 19.85 -15.61 -10.93
C GLY A 528 19.20 -15.21 -9.61
N PHE A 529 18.61 -14.02 -9.59
CA PHE A 529 17.97 -13.46 -8.40
C PHE A 529 16.87 -14.37 -7.81
N LEU A 530 16.09 -15.04 -8.67
CA LEU A 530 15.01 -15.95 -8.26
C LEU A 530 15.50 -17.29 -7.68
N ARG A 531 16.79 -17.54 -7.70
CA ARG A 531 17.45 -18.74 -7.16
C ARG A 531 18.56 -18.37 -6.17
N SER A 532 18.52 -17.15 -5.64
CA SER A 532 19.37 -16.75 -4.52
C SER A 532 18.97 -17.49 -3.25
N GLU A 533 19.84 -17.54 -2.27
CA GLU A 533 19.62 -18.15 -0.96
C GLU A 533 18.31 -17.68 -0.34
N SER A 534 18.11 -16.35 -0.24
CA SER A 534 16.89 -15.77 0.32
C SER A 534 15.63 -16.12 -0.47
N ALA A 535 15.73 -16.17 -1.81
CA ALA A 535 14.61 -16.54 -2.67
C ALA A 535 14.21 -18.01 -2.49
N LEU A 536 15.18 -18.92 -2.38
CA LEU A 536 14.94 -20.33 -2.13
C LEU A 536 14.31 -20.54 -0.74
N LEU A 537 14.90 -19.97 0.32
CA LEU A 537 14.36 -20.07 1.69
C LEU A 537 12.89 -19.57 1.79
N GLN A 538 12.57 -18.45 1.17
CA GLN A 538 11.22 -17.91 1.18
C GLN A 538 10.24 -18.76 0.39
N THR A 539 10.67 -19.31 -0.75
CA THR A 539 9.84 -20.19 -1.58
C THR A 539 9.56 -21.50 -0.86
N ILE A 540 10.59 -22.13 -0.33
CA ILE A 540 10.50 -23.36 0.49
C ILE A 540 9.55 -23.13 1.67
N GLY A 541 9.69 -21.99 2.36
CA GLY A 541 8.86 -21.60 3.51
C GLY A 541 7.36 -21.46 3.21
N ARG A 542 6.94 -21.44 1.94
CA ARG A 542 5.50 -21.45 1.58
C ARG A 542 4.82 -22.77 1.93
N ALA A 543 5.54 -23.89 1.95
CA ALA A 543 5.04 -25.20 2.42
C ALA A 543 5.17 -25.39 3.94
N ALA A 544 5.76 -24.45 4.68
CA ALA A 544 5.97 -24.55 6.13
C ALA A 544 4.70 -24.30 6.99
N ARG A 545 3.53 -24.21 6.39
CA ARG A 545 2.25 -24.00 7.05
C ARG A 545 1.36 -25.23 7.07
N ASN A 546 1.88 -26.34 6.59
CA ASN A 546 1.19 -27.62 6.57
C ASN A 546 2.08 -28.71 7.18
N THR A 547 1.47 -29.60 7.96
CA THR A 547 2.19 -30.72 8.59
C THR A 547 2.81 -31.68 7.57
N LYS A 548 2.27 -31.76 6.34
CA LYS A 548 2.74 -32.56 5.21
C LYS A 548 3.64 -31.79 4.23
N GLY A 549 4.16 -30.63 4.65
CA GLY A 549 4.93 -29.74 3.77
C GLY A 549 6.15 -30.43 3.14
N LEU A 550 6.27 -30.37 1.81
CA LEU A 550 7.39 -30.87 1.01
C LEU A 550 7.85 -29.79 0.04
N ALA A 551 9.17 -29.63 -0.12
CA ALA A 551 9.76 -28.80 -1.15
C ALA A 551 10.65 -29.68 -2.07
N ILE A 552 10.39 -29.64 -3.38
CA ILE A 552 11.19 -30.36 -4.38
C ILE A 552 11.99 -29.34 -5.18
N LEU A 553 13.32 -29.47 -5.14
CA LEU A 553 14.25 -28.69 -5.92
C LEU A 553 14.71 -29.52 -7.13
N TYR A 554 14.27 -29.15 -8.33
CA TYR A 554 14.73 -29.82 -9.55
C TYR A 554 16.05 -29.22 -10.00
N ALA A 555 17.14 -30.01 -9.86
CA ALA A 555 18.51 -29.58 -10.10
C ALA A 555 19.41 -30.75 -10.48
N ASP A 556 20.35 -30.53 -11.40
CA ASP A 556 21.39 -31.55 -11.72
C ASP A 556 22.60 -31.45 -10.79
N LYS A 557 22.76 -30.27 -10.14
CA LYS A 557 23.80 -30.04 -9.14
C LYS A 557 23.33 -29.14 -8.03
N VAL A 558 23.77 -29.41 -6.81
CA VAL A 558 23.48 -28.54 -5.67
C VAL A 558 24.39 -27.32 -5.71
N THR A 559 23.82 -26.11 -5.90
CA THR A 559 24.56 -24.85 -5.88
C THR A 559 24.86 -24.40 -4.44
N PRO A 560 25.80 -23.46 -4.21
CA PRO A 560 26.04 -22.91 -2.88
C PRO A 560 24.76 -22.31 -2.25
N ALA A 561 23.95 -21.59 -3.03
CA ALA A 561 22.68 -21.02 -2.54
C ALA A 561 21.68 -22.11 -2.13
N MET A 562 21.58 -23.21 -2.90
CA MET A 562 20.77 -24.36 -2.51
C MET A 562 21.28 -25.01 -1.24
N ARG A 563 22.60 -25.18 -1.09
CA ARG A 563 23.21 -25.80 0.10
C ARG A 563 22.84 -25.02 1.35
N VAL A 564 23.03 -23.70 1.33
CA VAL A 564 22.67 -22.82 2.46
C VAL A 564 21.17 -22.93 2.77
N ALA A 565 20.31 -22.93 1.75
CA ALA A 565 18.87 -23.02 1.96
C ALA A 565 18.43 -24.36 2.56
N ILE A 566 19.06 -25.47 2.12
CA ILE A 566 18.80 -26.80 2.65
C ILE A 566 19.26 -26.88 4.10
N ASP A 567 20.52 -26.54 4.36
CA ASP A 567 21.13 -26.66 5.69
C ASP A 567 20.39 -25.78 6.72
N GLU A 568 20.01 -24.55 6.37
CA GLU A 568 19.24 -23.66 7.26
C GLU A 568 17.82 -24.19 7.51
N THR A 569 17.16 -24.76 6.51
CA THR A 569 15.81 -25.34 6.67
C THR A 569 15.84 -26.59 7.55
N GLU A 570 16.84 -27.48 7.37
CA GLU A 570 17.04 -28.66 8.21
C GLU A 570 17.36 -28.28 9.67
N GLN A 571 18.23 -27.30 9.87
CA GLN A 571 18.55 -26.80 11.21
C GLN A 571 17.30 -26.24 11.93
N ARG A 572 16.50 -25.43 11.25
CA ARG A 572 15.23 -24.89 11.78
C ARG A 572 14.26 -26.03 12.13
N ARG A 573 14.19 -27.04 11.29
CA ARG A 573 13.37 -28.22 11.50
C ARG A 573 13.76 -28.97 12.77
N LEU A 574 15.07 -29.19 12.98
CA LEU A 574 15.58 -29.84 14.19
C LEU A 574 15.28 -29.05 15.46
N ILE A 575 15.52 -27.73 15.45
CA ILE A 575 15.22 -26.84 16.58
C ILE A 575 13.73 -26.91 16.95
N GLN A 576 12.84 -26.88 15.94
CA GLN A 576 11.39 -26.97 16.18
C GLN A 576 10.98 -28.34 16.70
N GLN A 577 11.58 -29.45 16.20
CA GLN A 577 11.31 -30.80 16.70
C GLN A 577 11.72 -30.97 18.14
N GLU A 578 12.91 -30.49 18.51
CA GLU A 578 13.41 -30.53 19.88
C GLU A 578 12.49 -29.74 20.83
N TYR A 579 12.10 -28.54 20.43
CA TYR A 579 11.15 -27.71 21.20
C TYR A 579 9.80 -28.40 21.36
N ASN A 580 9.26 -29.02 20.30
CA ASN A 580 7.99 -29.73 20.35
C ASN A 580 8.05 -30.93 21.32
N LEU A 581 9.13 -31.70 21.31
CA LEU A 581 9.35 -32.84 22.19
C LEU A 581 9.43 -32.39 23.65
N GLU A 582 10.20 -31.31 23.92
CA GLU A 582 10.39 -30.78 25.28
C GLU A 582 9.06 -30.27 25.90
N HIS A 583 8.22 -29.65 25.06
CA HIS A 583 6.96 -29.03 25.49
C HIS A 583 5.70 -29.86 25.24
N GLY A 584 5.84 -31.08 24.70
CA GLY A 584 4.72 -31.95 24.38
C GLY A 584 3.76 -31.37 23.34
N ILE A 585 4.29 -30.63 22.34
CA ILE A 585 3.50 -29.96 21.31
C ILE A 585 3.34 -30.89 20.11
N GLU A 586 2.10 -31.18 19.73
CA GLU A 586 1.77 -31.85 18.47
C GLU A 586 1.55 -30.79 17.38
N PRO A 587 2.27 -30.90 16.21
CA PRO A 587 2.08 -29.99 15.09
C PRO A 587 0.64 -30.01 14.57
N ARG A 588 0.03 -28.84 14.43
CA ARG A 588 -1.35 -28.70 13.94
C ARG A 588 -1.42 -27.68 12.79
N ASN A 589 -2.17 -28.04 11.76
CA ASN A 589 -2.46 -27.11 10.68
C ASN A 589 -3.30 -25.92 11.22
N PRO A 590 -2.98 -24.67 10.83
CA PRO A 590 -3.77 -23.53 11.24
C PRO A 590 -5.17 -23.61 10.61
N SER A 591 -6.20 -23.58 11.44
CA SER A 591 -7.59 -23.42 10.97
C SER A 591 -7.85 -21.96 10.67
N ARG A 592 -7.69 -21.50 9.44
CA ARG A 592 -8.21 -20.22 8.97
C ARG A 592 -9.45 -20.47 8.15
N THR A 593 -10.61 -20.07 8.68
CA THR A 593 -11.85 -19.99 7.91
C THR A 593 -11.62 -19.08 6.70
N ILE A 594 -11.90 -19.55 5.51
CA ILE A 594 -11.98 -18.71 4.32
C ILE A 594 -13.21 -17.84 4.55
N VAL A 595 -13.01 -16.58 4.92
CA VAL A 595 -14.13 -15.64 5.07
C VAL A 595 -14.64 -15.34 3.68
N ASP A 596 -15.81 -15.86 3.36
CA ASP A 596 -16.54 -15.44 2.17
C ASP A 596 -17.03 -14.00 2.37
N ALA A 597 -16.67 -13.13 1.45
CA ALA A 597 -17.08 -11.73 1.47
C ALA A 597 -18.61 -11.54 1.32
N ASP A 598 -19.35 -12.63 1.15
CA ASP A 598 -20.81 -12.64 0.99
C ASP A 598 -21.59 -12.83 2.31
N GLU A 599 -20.94 -13.13 3.43
CA GLU A 599 -21.58 -13.05 4.73
C GLU A 599 -21.41 -11.66 5.35
N PRO A 600 -22.48 -11.03 5.85
CA PRO A 600 -22.40 -9.73 6.50
C PRO A 600 -21.84 -9.89 7.93
N VAL A 601 -20.57 -10.21 8.04
CA VAL A 601 -19.81 -9.88 9.24
C VAL A 601 -19.63 -8.37 9.19
N GLY A 602 -20.07 -7.66 10.21
CA GLY A 602 -20.17 -6.19 10.25
C GLY A 602 -19.01 -5.47 9.53
N PRO A 603 -19.17 -4.28 9.03
CA PRO A 603 -18.51 -3.71 7.87
C PRO A 603 -16.97 -3.83 7.96
N ASN A 604 -16.43 -4.91 7.40
CA ASN A 604 -14.99 -5.03 7.17
C ASN A 604 -14.64 -4.11 5.98
N PRO A 605 -13.98 -3.00 6.23
CA PRO A 605 -13.78 -1.95 5.26
C PRO A 605 -12.98 -2.36 4.03
N LEU A 606 -12.12 -3.37 4.10
CA LEU A 606 -11.21 -3.76 3.02
C LEU A 606 -11.77 -4.86 2.10
N THR A 607 -12.62 -5.75 2.63
CA THR A 607 -13.30 -6.77 1.82
C THR A 607 -14.30 -6.13 0.85
N GLN A 608 -15.01 -5.07 1.28
CA GLN A 608 -15.84 -4.25 0.38
C GLN A 608 -15.00 -3.54 -0.70
N HIS A 609 -13.77 -3.12 -0.36
CA HIS A 609 -12.88 -2.49 -1.33
C HIS A 609 -12.39 -3.47 -2.41
N LEU A 610 -12.10 -4.72 -2.05
CA LEU A 610 -11.70 -5.75 -3.03
C LEU A 610 -12.86 -6.13 -3.96
N THR A 611 -14.10 -6.13 -3.45
CA THR A 611 -15.31 -6.32 -4.27
C THR A 611 -15.55 -5.12 -5.20
N THR A 612 -15.30 -3.90 -4.72
CA THR A 612 -15.39 -2.67 -5.52
C THR A 612 -14.28 -2.61 -6.58
N LEU A 613 -13.08 -3.13 -6.30
CA LEU A 613 -12.00 -3.26 -7.30
C LEU A 613 -12.36 -4.28 -8.39
N ALA A 614 -13.02 -5.36 -8.07
CA ALA A 614 -13.53 -6.33 -9.05
C ALA A 614 -14.61 -5.70 -9.94
N GLN A 615 -15.54 -4.93 -9.35
CA GLN A 615 -16.56 -4.17 -10.10
C GLN A 615 -15.95 -3.07 -10.98
N CYS A 616 -14.91 -2.37 -10.49
CA CYS A 616 -14.17 -1.40 -11.32
C CYS A 616 -13.42 -2.07 -12.46
N HIS A 617 -12.95 -3.29 -12.30
CA HIS A 617 -12.31 -4.05 -13.37
C HIS A 617 -13.32 -4.47 -14.46
N GLU A 618 -14.49 -4.94 -14.06
CA GLU A 618 -15.59 -5.28 -14.98
C GLU A 618 -16.04 -4.04 -15.78
N LEU A 619 -16.16 -2.89 -15.11
CA LEU A 619 -16.39 -1.59 -15.76
C LEU A 619 -15.26 -1.20 -16.73
N THR A 620 -14.00 -1.45 -16.36
CA THR A 620 -12.84 -1.15 -17.22
C THR A 620 -12.81 -2.04 -18.46
N GLN A 621 -13.13 -3.33 -18.33
CA GLN A 621 -13.28 -4.24 -19.46
C GLN A 621 -14.42 -3.80 -20.41
N VAL A 622 -15.58 -3.47 -19.85
CA VAL A 622 -16.72 -2.96 -20.63
C VAL A 622 -16.35 -1.64 -21.33
N CYS A 623 -15.61 -0.75 -20.69
CA CYS A 623 -15.12 0.49 -21.33
C CYS A 623 -14.11 0.22 -22.46
N GLU A 624 -13.24 -0.79 -22.31
CA GLU A 624 -12.29 -1.21 -23.36
C GLU A 624 -13.03 -1.83 -24.55
N GLU A 625 -14.04 -2.69 -24.29
CA GLU A 625 -14.92 -3.24 -25.32
C GLU A 625 -15.70 -2.15 -26.08
N ILE A 626 -16.25 -1.17 -25.37
CA ILE A 626 -16.92 0.00 -25.97
C ILE A 626 -15.94 0.72 -26.88
N ARG A 627 -14.72 0.99 -26.45
CA ARG A 627 -13.71 1.70 -27.23
C ARG A 627 -13.31 0.95 -28.51
N VAL A 628 -13.18 -0.38 -28.43
CA VAL A 628 -12.88 -1.24 -29.59
C VAL A 628 -14.04 -1.25 -30.57
N LEU A 629 -15.28 -1.32 -30.09
CA LEU A 629 -16.48 -1.30 -30.92
C LEU A 629 -16.69 0.05 -31.59
N GLU A 630 -16.42 1.17 -30.88
CA GLU A 630 -16.46 2.52 -31.47
C GLU A 630 -15.46 2.67 -32.61
N LEU A 631 -14.23 2.14 -32.43
CA LEU A 631 -13.19 2.18 -33.45
C LEU A 631 -13.57 1.35 -34.70
N LYS A 632 -14.14 0.16 -34.50
CA LYS A 632 -14.63 -0.70 -35.57
C LYS A 632 -15.81 -0.07 -36.27
N MET A 633 -16.72 0.56 -35.57
CA MET A 633 -17.85 1.29 -36.14
C MET A 633 -17.38 2.46 -37.02
N MET A 634 -16.38 3.23 -36.59
CA MET A 634 -15.77 4.29 -37.40
C MET A 634 -15.13 3.75 -38.67
N GLN A 635 -14.37 2.65 -38.59
CA GLN A 635 -13.77 2.02 -39.77
C GLN A 635 -14.79 1.49 -40.73
N ALA A 636 -15.88 0.86 -40.27
CA ALA A 636 -16.97 0.41 -41.07
C ALA A 636 -17.75 1.58 -41.74
N TYR A 637 -17.88 2.70 -41.01
CA TYR A 637 -18.48 3.92 -41.55
C TYR A 637 -17.65 4.54 -42.69
N GLU A 638 -16.32 4.63 -42.50
CA GLU A 638 -15.37 5.10 -43.52
C GLU A 638 -15.35 4.17 -44.75
N ALA A 639 -15.57 2.86 -44.56
CA ALA A 639 -15.66 1.86 -45.63
C ALA A 639 -17.05 1.76 -46.30
N HIS A 640 -18.00 2.60 -45.89
CA HIS A 640 -19.40 2.60 -46.36
C HIS A 640 -20.17 1.27 -46.16
N GLN A 641 -19.80 0.52 -45.12
CA GLN A 641 -20.41 -0.78 -44.74
C GLN A 641 -21.61 -0.57 -43.80
N THR A 642 -22.75 -0.20 -44.33
CA THR A 642 -23.94 0.23 -43.56
C THR A 642 -24.47 -0.86 -42.61
N GLU A 643 -24.43 -2.13 -43.02
CA GLU A 643 -24.88 -3.26 -42.18
C GLU A 643 -23.97 -3.51 -40.98
N GLU A 644 -22.65 -3.41 -41.12
CA GLU A 644 -21.70 -3.56 -40.05
C GLU A 644 -21.78 -2.40 -39.06
N VAL A 645 -22.00 -1.17 -39.53
CA VAL A 645 -22.23 0.00 -38.66
C VAL A 645 -23.44 -0.20 -37.74
N GLU A 646 -24.54 -0.77 -38.27
CA GLU A 646 -25.74 -1.02 -37.48
C GLU A 646 -25.55 -2.18 -36.48
N GLN A 647 -24.75 -3.19 -36.82
CA GLN A 647 -24.37 -4.26 -35.95
C GLN A 647 -23.51 -3.75 -34.76
N TYR A 648 -22.50 -2.91 -35.03
CA TYR A 648 -21.66 -2.33 -33.97
C TYR A 648 -22.45 -1.37 -33.06
N LYS A 649 -23.42 -0.62 -33.60
CA LYS A 649 -24.34 0.19 -32.78
C LYS A 649 -25.15 -0.66 -31.78
N GLN A 650 -25.68 -1.78 -32.22
CA GLN A 650 -26.44 -2.69 -31.35
C GLN A 650 -25.55 -3.28 -30.25
N GLN A 651 -24.31 -3.67 -30.56
CA GLN A 651 -23.34 -4.16 -29.59
C GLN A 651 -22.96 -3.06 -28.62
N LEU A 652 -22.70 -1.85 -29.06
CA LEU A 652 -22.44 -0.69 -28.21
C LEU A 652 -23.60 -0.43 -27.21
N GLN A 653 -24.83 -0.51 -27.72
CA GLN A 653 -26.01 -0.32 -26.88
C GLN A 653 -26.14 -1.39 -25.78
N GLN A 654 -25.74 -2.64 -26.07
CA GLN A 654 -25.67 -3.71 -25.07
C GLN A 654 -24.57 -3.48 -24.02
N CYS A 655 -23.39 -3.05 -24.46
CA CYS A 655 -22.29 -2.70 -23.56
C CYS A 655 -22.65 -1.52 -22.65
N TYR A 656 -23.28 -0.47 -23.16
CA TYR A 656 -23.77 0.65 -22.34
C TYR A 656 -24.85 0.23 -21.34
N GLN A 657 -25.76 -0.69 -21.73
CA GLN A 657 -26.74 -1.24 -20.81
C GLN A 657 -26.10 -2.12 -19.72
N HIS A 658 -25.05 -2.83 -20.06
CA HIS A 658 -24.28 -3.61 -19.09
C HIS A 658 -23.52 -2.68 -18.10
N MET A 659 -22.89 -1.64 -18.62
CA MET A 659 -22.19 -0.63 -17.82
C MET A 659 -23.11 0.09 -16.79
N ILE A 660 -24.39 0.25 -17.09
CA ILE A 660 -25.39 0.85 -16.19
C ILE A 660 -25.84 -0.14 -15.10
N ARG A 661 -25.69 -1.45 -15.33
CA ARG A 661 -26.11 -2.50 -14.39
C ARG A 661 -24.99 -2.93 -13.42
N VAL A 662 -23.74 -2.72 -13.79
CA VAL A 662 -22.54 -2.92 -12.96
C VAL A 662 -22.25 -1.66 -12.13
#